data_391a2051e34df2f4f662cbb66d5c73c0
#
_entry.id   391a2051e34df2f4f662cbb66d5c73c0
#
_cell.length_a   1.000
_cell.length_b   1.000
_cell.length_c   1.000
_cell.angle_alpha   90.00
_cell.angle_beta   90.00
_cell.angle_gamma   90.00
#
_symmetry.space_group_name_H-M   'P 1'
#
loop_
_entity.id
_entity.type
_entity.pdbx_description
1 polymer ?
#
loop_
_entity_poly.entity_id
_entity_poly.type
_entity_poly.pdbx_seq_one_letter_code
_entity_poly.pdbx_strand_id
1 'polypeptide(L)'
;MGITYWYACAVQLLLLFSVYVIYFRRTQLSGLEPQKPLLEKPPANRLVIFAVDGLNMESFFEQRCRNVPHLKQIFLHQGLVGISRARVTNRCDTFTTLFSGCHKDVLAAVHRIPIDTIFNRSDSSHAWCSAELKENFQGDNTKKIVLDEWTFRAVKTHILIASHQMQNLTGQVFFIQAQGLNLPNLYRTYQQQLNYTQRAIWETYNIIERAFEDQRTAYLLTSRHVGSLGDNNTSNNGEVQMPFVLWGAGVANCSTQPGRSFVATEEGQRLPLHVLDAKQLVSVMSGLLGLPLPMHNRGQLPAGLLNTSFHEAHATYLNALQFVNLAQAALGRHQRGLLTKLLPSHKLSDVNIHTFVRTADSMWHQQRYITLTEYCSGFMPKLLELTDYYVHYYRQALLWASACAFLAWVHQLRGTKSGSQNVLNLIFEALVRLVFFLLIIFVLLQRVPWLVSGILLLPMLLWSYKGAFHEEYLISYRQLIMLMLFSICCFAGFFFRRFIGLIYFGFVCYHNRIAFAQRSPICVIWFLLLCALTALSWLPPALGYWQGNWLLGSLFITAVRPFICSPQLIKRRYCIFNGMVLLLAGLHVLFSSQACLLQLIARAFACYVFFPRQRRDGAKQLLFDLCTLYALLSTSYEPLVIQLLAMELQLQLRLNQGIGTGINRKSTLAMYILIYSCYSLFVIGNIDAVDKFRFYMRFTGFGFYSTLINGLLITIKILLPIFLLLCIICANCNMAWLSRRHIFCRLLIMCNFMAIIALFRIRSEIISWQDLVRVIHFIIVQGLPFLLLVLCHLAHFMLGDHRRENFQLPKWNVPIY
;
A
#
# COMPACT_ATOMS: atom_id res chain seq x y z
N MET A 1 -32.91 -17.58 9.36
CA MET A 1 -32.43 -16.59 8.40
C MET A 1 -30.99 -16.14 8.63
N GLY A 2 -30.53 -15.92 9.86
CA GLY A 2 -29.18 -15.51 10.19
C GLY A 2 -28.07 -16.49 9.81
N ILE A 3 -28.30 -17.78 9.95
CA ILE A 3 -27.29 -18.83 9.88
C ILE A 3 -26.50 -18.83 8.55
N THR A 4 -27.16 -18.71 7.41
CA THR A 4 -26.50 -18.73 6.10
C THR A 4 -25.63 -17.49 5.83
N TYR A 5 -26.05 -16.30 6.28
CA TYR A 5 -25.24 -15.09 6.18
C TYR A 5 -24.05 -15.15 7.14
N TRP A 6 -24.24 -15.64 8.35
CA TRP A 6 -23.15 -15.82 9.31
C TRP A 6 -22.13 -16.84 8.82
N TYR A 7 -22.60 -17.96 8.24
CA TYR A 7 -21.72 -18.95 7.63
C TYR A 7 -20.91 -18.34 6.48
N ALA A 8 -21.57 -17.62 5.56
CA ALA A 8 -20.89 -16.93 4.46
C ALA A 8 -19.87 -15.92 4.99
N CYS A 9 -20.20 -15.16 6.04
CA CYS A 9 -19.29 -14.23 6.68
C CYS A 9 -18.08 -14.96 7.29
N ALA A 10 -18.31 -16.07 8.02
CA ALA A 10 -17.24 -16.83 8.63
C ALA A 10 -16.27 -17.42 7.60
N VAL A 11 -16.79 -18.01 6.51
CA VAL A 11 -15.95 -18.52 5.42
C VAL A 11 -15.15 -17.39 4.76
N GLN A 12 -15.79 -16.24 4.51
CA GLN A 12 -15.13 -15.11 3.89
C GLN A 12 -14.02 -14.51 4.77
N LEU A 13 -14.24 -14.44 6.08
CA LEU A 13 -13.23 -14.03 7.06
C LEU A 13 -12.06 -15.03 7.11
N LEU A 14 -12.34 -16.33 7.02
CA LEU A 14 -11.33 -17.38 6.94
C LEU A 14 -10.48 -17.25 5.67
N LEU A 15 -11.12 -16.97 4.53
CA LEU A 15 -10.43 -16.73 3.26
C LEU A 15 -9.62 -15.42 3.31
N LEU A 16 -10.12 -14.36 3.95
CA LEU A 16 -9.36 -13.14 4.20
C LEU A 16 -8.16 -13.41 5.12
N PHE A 17 -8.35 -14.23 6.15
CA PHE A 17 -7.27 -14.61 7.07
C PHE A 17 -6.15 -15.38 6.37
N SER A 18 -6.46 -16.15 5.31
CA SER A 18 -5.43 -16.84 4.51
C SER A 18 -4.41 -15.85 3.94
N VAL A 19 -4.86 -14.68 3.46
CA VAL A 19 -3.96 -13.62 2.95
C VAL A 19 -3.08 -13.06 4.06
N TYR A 20 -3.65 -12.88 5.27
CA TYR A 20 -2.84 -12.48 6.42
C TYR A 20 -1.71 -13.48 6.68
N VAL A 21 -1.99 -14.77 6.68
CA VAL A 21 -0.97 -15.80 6.93
C VAL A 21 0.07 -15.86 5.80
N ILE A 22 -0.34 -15.68 4.54
CA ILE A 22 0.56 -15.77 3.37
C ILE A 22 1.51 -14.58 3.29
N TYR A 23 1.01 -13.37 3.53
CA TYR A 23 1.74 -12.14 3.20
C TYR A 23 2.18 -11.34 4.42
N PHE A 24 1.44 -11.39 5.53
CA PHE A 24 1.66 -10.54 6.69
C PHE A 24 2.26 -11.26 7.88
N ARG A 25 2.16 -12.57 7.91
CA ARG A 25 2.82 -13.33 8.95
C ARG A 25 4.30 -13.42 8.66
N ARG A 26 5.06 -12.45 9.14
CA ARG A 26 6.52 -12.62 9.20
C ARG A 26 6.86 -13.69 10.21
N THR A 27 7.43 -14.76 9.74
CA THR A 27 8.15 -15.69 10.60
C THR A 27 9.48 -15.02 10.93
N GLN A 28 9.52 -14.19 11.97
CA GLN A 28 10.80 -13.70 12.48
C GLN A 28 11.69 -14.91 12.79
N LEU A 29 12.91 -14.84 12.29
CA LEU A 29 13.92 -15.83 12.62
C LEU A 29 14.31 -15.58 14.08
N SER A 30 13.87 -16.48 14.97
CA SER A 30 14.24 -16.46 16.38
C SER A 30 15.51 -17.28 16.60
N GLY A 31 16.27 -16.93 17.63
CA GLY A 31 17.52 -17.63 17.95
C GLY A 31 18.73 -17.15 17.16
N LEU A 32 18.66 -15.91 16.62
CA LEU A 32 19.82 -15.26 16.02
C LEU A 32 20.68 -14.65 17.12
N GLU A 33 21.97 -14.94 17.08
CA GLU A 33 22.95 -14.29 17.95
C GLU A 33 23.83 -13.36 17.12
N PRO A 34 24.18 -12.18 17.67
CA PRO A 34 25.09 -11.26 16.99
C PRO A 34 26.50 -11.87 16.93
N GLN A 35 27.16 -11.74 15.80
CA GLN A 35 28.55 -12.17 15.66
C GLN A 35 29.44 -11.25 16.49
N LYS A 36 30.34 -11.85 17.27
CA LYS A 36 31.31 -11.06 18.04
C LYS A 36 32.42 -10.57 17.10
N PRO A 37 32.81 -9.29 17.19
CA PRO A 37 33.93 -8.78 16.41
C PRO A 37 35.21 -9.51 16.80
N LEU A 38 36.01 -9.85 15.79
CA LEU A 38 37.31 -10.53 15.97
C LEU A 38 38.45 -9.54 16.22
N LEU A 39 38.20 -8.26 16.03
CA LEU A 39 39.23 -7.20 16.13
C LEU A 39 39.13 -6.45 17.45
N GLU A 40 40.25 -6.27 18.09
CA GLU A 40 40.35 -5.42 19.29
C GLU A 40 40.32 -3.92 18.96
N LYS A 41 40.89 -3.54 17.79
CA LYS A 41 40.95 -2.14 17.34
C LYS A 41 40.19 -1.94 16.04
N PRO A 42 39.04 -1.25 16.08
CA PRO A 42 38.27 -0.93 14.87
C PRO A 42 38.96 0.13 13.99
N PRO A 43 38.64 0.22 12.70
CA PRO A 43 39.16 1.28 11.82
C PRO A 43 38.83 2.70 12.31
N ALA A 44 37.61 2.92 12.83
CA ALA A 44 37.17 4.16 13.44
C ALA A 44 36.62 3.93 14.86
N ASN A 45 36.88 4.86 15.79
CA ASN A 45 36.32 4.82 17.13
C ASN A 45 34.92 5.39 17.16
N ARG A 46 34.65 6.34 16.27
CA ARG A 46 33.41 7.12 16.19
C ARG A 46 32.89 7.20 14.78
N LEU A 47 31.54 7.20 14.64
CA LEU A 47 30.85 7.47 13.37
C LEU A 47 29.86 8.63 13.57
N VAL A 48 30.02 9.69 12.80
CA VAL A 48 29.11 10.82 12.78
C VAL A 48 28.25 10.73 11.52
N ILE A 49 26.94 10.69 11.73
CA ILE A 49 25.96 10.56 10.65
C ILE A 49 25.17 11.85 10.52
N PHE A 50 25.34 12.53 9.38
CA PHE A 50 24.53 13.67 9.00
C PHE A 50 23.37 13.21 8.12
N ALA A 51 22.16 13.21 8.66
CA ALA A 51 20.95 12.89 7.90
C ALA A 51 20.23 14.17 7.50
N VAL A 52 20.28 14.53 6.23
CA VAL A 52 19.67 15.78 5.71
C VAL A 52 18.29 15.47 5.14
N ASP A 53 17.24 16.07 5.71
CA ASP A 53 15.88 15.90 5.22
C ASP A 53 15.66 16.67 3.92
N GLY A 54 15.20 15.96 2.88
CA GLY A 54 14.89 16.58 1.58
C GLY A 54 16.09 16.82 0.67
N LEU A 55 17.23 16.23 0.97
CA LEU A 55 18.39 16.30 0.08
C LEU A 55 18.11 15.52 -1.20
N ASN A 56 17.97 16.25 -2.31
CA ASN A 56 17.72 15.68 -3.63
C ASN A 56 19.03 15.40 -4.37
N MET A 57 19.09 14.26 -5.05
CA MET A 57 20.23 13.85 -5.87
C MET A 57 20.52 14.88 -6.99
N GLU A 58 19.47 15.32 -7.72
CA GLU A 58 19.62 16.24 -8.83
C GLU A 58 20.26 17.56 -8.38
N SER A 59 19.71 18.16 -7.32
CA SER A 59 20.23 19.42 -6.78
C SER A 59 21.61 19.29 -6.15
N PHE A 60 21.95 18.11 -5.61
CA PHE A 60 23.26 17.85 -5.04
C PHE A 60 24.36 17.78 -6.11
N PHE A 61 24.09 17.10 -7.24
CA PHE A 61 25.03 16.93 -8.34
C PHE A 61 24.88 18.00 -9.44
N GLU A 62 23.91 18.92 -9.32
CA GLU A 62 23.64 19.96 -10.27
C GLU A 62 24.87 20.86 -10.52
N GLN A 63 25.06 21.26 -11.78
CA GLN A 63 26.18 22.13 -12.17
C GLN A 63 27.54 21.65 -11.62
N ARG A 64 27.82 20.35 -11.67
CA ARG A 64 29.06 19.75 -11.19
C ARG A 64 29.34 20.02 -9.71
N CYS A 65 28.31 19.85 -8.86
CA CYS A 65 28.34 20.06 -7.41
C CYS A 65 28.66 21.51 -6.99
N ARG A 66 28.27 22.50 -7.77
CA ARG A 66 28.44 23.92 -7.44
C ARG A 66 27.70 24.33 -6.16
N ASN A 67 26.58 23.72 -5.89
CA ASN A 67 25.74 24.04 -4.74
C ASN A 67 26.30 23.54 -3.40
N VAL A 68 27.33 22.71 -3.41
CA VAL A 68 27.94 22.09 -2.22
C VAL A 68 29.47 22.17 -2.21
N PRO A 69 30.07 23.41 -2.24
CA PRO A 69 31.50 23.62 -2.45
C PRO A 69 32.37 22.99 -1.33
N HIS A 70 31.98 23.11 -0.06
CA HIS A 70 32.78 22.54 1.05
C HIS A 70 32.74 21.01 1.07
N LEU A 71 31.55 20.41 0.85
CA LEU A 71 31.44 18.94 0.73
C LEU A 71 32.17 18.43 -0.50
N LYS A 72 32.20 19.21 -1.60
CA LYS A 72 32.98 18.88 -2.79
C LYS A 72 34.45 18.73 -2.48
N GLN A 73 35.05 19.63 -1.71
CA GLN A 73 36.44 19.53 -1.28
C GLN A 73 36.70 18.25 -0.46
N ILE A 74 35.78 17.88 0.44
CA ILE A 74 35.90 16.66 1.25
C ILE A 74 35.96 15.42 0.36
N PHE A 75 34.96 15.21 -0.49
CA PHE A 75 34.92 13.96 -1.25
C PHE A 75 35.92 13.92 -2.43
N LEU A 76 36.49 15.06 -2.83
CA LEU A 76 37.59 15.09 -3.80
C LEU A 76 38.91 14.57 -3.20
N HIS A 77 39.19 14.92 -1.96
CA HIS A 77 40.49 14.67 -1.36
C HIS A 77 40.51 13.57 -0.31
N GLN A 78 39.42 13.34 0.41
CA GLN A 78 39.42 12.51 1.61
C GLN A 78 38.30 11.45 1.70
N GLY A 79 37.46 11.32 0.67
CA GLY A 79 36.30 10.48 0.81
C GLY A 79 35.73 9.92 -0.50
N LEU A 80 34.58 9.32 -0.37
CA LEU A 80 33.81 8.66 -1.43
C LEU A 80 32.44 9.34 -1.57
N VAL A 81 31.97 9.44 -2.80
CA VAL A 81 30.63 9.95 -3.10
C VAL A 81 29.83 8.92 -3.88
N GLY A 82 28.53 8.86 -3.63
CA GLY A 82 27.71 7.90 -4.32
C GLY A 82 26.21 8.17 -4.22
N ILE A 83 25.47 7.21 -4.72
CA ILE A 83 23.99 7.19 -4.71
C ILE A 83 23.55 5.94 -3.99
N SER A 84 22.71 6.10 -2.97
CA SER A 84 22.00 5.00 -2.32
C SER A 84 20.58 4.90 -2.85
N ARG A 85 20.16 3.70 -3.24
CA ARG A 85 18.82 3.40 -3.72
C ARG A 85 17.99 2.82 -2.58
N ALA A 86 16.82 3.38 -2.33
CA ALA A 86 15.88 2.87 -1.34
C ALA A 86 14.49 2.75 -1.94
N ARG A 87 13.76 1.71 -1.56
CA ARG A 87 12.32 1.63 -1.83
C ARG A 87 11.58 2.37 -0.73
N VAL A 88 10.79 3.37 -1.12
CA VAL A 88 10.11 4.26 -0.16
C VAL A 88 8.69 3.80 0.06
N THR A 89 8.34 3.58 1.33
CA THR A 89 6.96 3.33 1.74
C THR A 89 6.39 4.46 2.61
N ASN A 90 7.21 5.02 3.49
CA ASN A 90 6.88 6.13 4.39
C ASN A 90 8.15 6.90 4.79
N ARG A 91 8.00 8.10 5.36
CA ARG A 91 9.13 8.92 5.86
C ARG A 91 10.04 8.15 6.83
N CYS A 92 9.48 7.25 7.65
CA CYS A 92 10.25 6.48 8.63
C CYS A 92 10.95 5.25 8.04
N ASP A 93 10.55 4.76 6.87
CA ASP A 93 11.03 3.48 6.34
C ASP A 93 12.44 3.57 5.76
N THR A 94 12.83 4.72 5.20
CA THR A 94 14.20 4.93 4.74
C THR A 94 15.18 4.90 5.91
N PHE A 95 14.81 5.46 7.07
CA PHE A 95 15.61 5.43 8.28
C PHE A 95 15.87 3.98 8.74
N THR A 96 14.83 3.17 8.83
CA THR A 96 14.95 1.77 9.23
C THR A 96 15.84 1.00 8.26
N THR A 97 15.64 1.15 6.96
CA THR A 97 16.45 0.47 5.94
C THR A 97 17.93 0.86 6.01
N LEU A 98 18.23 2.15 6.23
CA LEU A 98 19.59 2.67 6.34
C LEU A 98 20.34 2.13 7.58
N PHE A 99 19.64 1.93 8.70
CA PHE A 99 20.28 1.63 9.99
C PHE A 99 20.07 0.21 10.51
N SER A 100 19.12 -0.54 9.93
CA SER A 100 18.94 -1.97 10.24
C SER A 100 19.36 -2.90 9.09
N GLY A 101 19.49 -2.40 7.87
CA GLY A 101 19.77 -3.18 6.67
C GLY A 101 18.63 -4.10 6.22
N CYS A 102 17.43 -3.91 6.77
CA CYS A 102 16.22 -4.61 6.35
C CYS A 102 15.09 -3.63 6.02
N HIS A 103 14.22 -4.02 5.12
CA HIS A 103 13.04 -3.22 4.83
C HIS A 103 12.01 -3.38 5.96
N LYS A 104 11.50 -2.26 6.45
CA LYS A 104 10.35 -2.27 7.37
C LYS A 104 9.10 -2.54 6.58
N ASP A 105 8.37 -3.57 6.98
CA ASP A 105 7.05 -3.84 6.45
C ASP A 105 6.07 -2.76 6.90
N VAL A 106 5.17 -2.33 6.03
CA VAL A 106 4.16 -1.31 6.36
C VAL A 106 3.34 -1.71 7.59
N LEU A 107 3.09 -3.00 7.77
CA LEU A 107 2.38 -3.53 8.93
C LEU A 107 3.24 -3.75 10.17
N ALA A 108 4.55 -3.82 10.06
CA ALA A 108 5.42 -3.82 11.23
C ALA A 108 5.31 -2.52 12.04
N ALA A 109 4.88 -1.43 11.39
CA ALA A 109 4.52 -0.19 12.09
C ALA A 109 3.28 -0.36 13.01
N VAL A 110 2.36 -1.25 12.64
CA VAL A 110 1.17 -1.56 13.47
C VAL A 110 1.52 -2.49 14.62
N HIS A 111 2.45 -3.42 14.43
CA HIS A 111 2.81 -4.43 15.43
C HIS A 111 3.92 -4.00 16.41
N ARG A 112 4.50 -2.81 16.28
CA ARG A 112 5.56 -2.26 17.17
C ARG A 112 6.68 -3.27 17.49
N ILE A 113 7.11 -4.04 16.49
CA ILE A 113 8.18 -5.01 16.68
C ILE A 113 9.50 -4.24 16.77
N PRO A 114 10.28 -4.40 17.84
CA PRO A 114 11.57 -3.74 17.96
C PRO A 114 12.49 -4.26 16.85
N ILE A 115 12.94 -3.35 15.98
CA ILE A 115 13.89 -3.66 14.91
C ILE A 115 15.28 -3.37 15.44
N ASP A 116 16.17 -4.37 15.32
CA ASP A 116 17.56 -4.20 15.66
C ASP A 116 18.27 -3.26 14.69
N THR A 117 18.96 -2.27 15.22
CA THR A 117 19.67 -1.22 14.45
C THR A 117 21.12 -1.10 14.90
N ILE A 118 21.93 -0.40 14.12
CA ILE A 118 23.31 -0.10 14.52
C ILE A 118 23.39 0.65 15.85
N PHE A 119 22.38 1.46 16.20
CA PHE A 119 22.33 2.18 17.47
C PHE A 119 22.18 1.24 18.68
N ASN A 120 21.50 0.10 18.50
CA ASN A 120 21.35 -0.92 19.53
C ASN A 120 22.65 -1.75 19.70
N ARG A 121 23.52 -1.72 18.70
CA ARG A 121 24.80 -2.46 18.66
C ARG A 121 26.00 -1.60 19.06
N SER A 122 25.84 -0.28 19.04
CA SER A 122 26.87 0.65 19.47
C SER A 122 27.06 0.62 20.99
N ASP A 123 28.28 0.86 21.45
CA ASP A 123 28.58 0.98 22.87
C ASP A 123 27.96 2.23 23.48
N SER A 124 27.91 3.31 22.69
CA SER A 124 27.18 4.52 23.03
C SER A 124 26.63 5.21 21.77
N SER A 125 25.41 5.74 21.85
CA SER A 125 24.83 6.50 20.73
C SER A 125 24.19 7.79 21.23
N HIS A 126 24.42 8.87 20.47
CA HIS A 126 23.87 10.19 20.71
C HIS A 126 23.08 10.64 19.49
N ALA A 127 21.82 11.01 19.69
CA ALA A 127 20.95 11.42 18.60
C ALA A 127 20.37 12.81 18.83
N TRP A 128 20.60 13.71 17.87
CA TRP A 128 19.97 15.03 17.76
C TRP A 128 18.96 15.00 16.62
N CYS A 129 17.73 14.76 16.97
CA CYS A 129 16.67 14.54 15.99
C CYS A 129 15.31 15.07 16.44
N SER A 130 14.37 15.20 15.51
CA SER A 130 12.99 15.58 15.79
C SER A 130 12.26 14.54 16.67
N ALA A 131 11.20 14.97 17.34
CA ALA A 131 10.37 14.11 18.18
C ALA A 131 9.80 12.89 17.44
N GLU A 132 9.53 13.02 16.14
CA GLU A 132 9.04 11.91 15.28
C GLU A 132 10.01 10.73 15.19
N LEU A 133 11.33 10.98 15.25
CA LEU A 133 12.35 9.94 15.18
C LEU A 133 12.69 9.35 16.54
N LYS A 134 12.24 9.96 17.63
CA LYS A 134 12.55 9.54 18.99
C LYS A 134 12.23 8.06 19.26
N GLU A 135 11.13 7.57 18.69
CA GLU A 135 10.69 6.18 18.87
C GLU A 135 11.64 5.15 18.21
N ASN A 136 12.44 5.56 17.21
CA ASN A 136 13.36 4.67 16.51
C ASN A 136 14.66 4.40 17.28
N PHE A 137 14.94 5.18 18.31
CA PHE A 137 16.13 5.05 19.17
C PHE A 137 15.74 4.39 20.52
N GLN A 138 15.11 3.23 20.49
CA GLN A 138 14.71 2.46 21.68
C GLN A 138 15.77 1.41 22.01
N GLY A 139 16.84 1.79 22.69
CA GLY A 139 17.86 0.87 23.20
C GLY A 139 18.36 1.34 24.57
N ASP A 140 18.81 0.42 25.43
CA ASP A 140 19.27 0.72 26.79
C ASP A 140 20.52 1.60 26.79
N ASN A 141 21.31 1.58 25.71
CA ASN A 141 22.60 2.29 25.59
C ASN A 141 22.49 3.66 24.88
N THR A 142 21.28 4.11 24.53
CA THR A 142 21.11 5.38 23.84
C THR A 142 20.90 6.55 24.79
N LYS A 143 21.91 7.41 24.94
CA LYS A 143 21.71 8.75 25.51
C LYS A 143 21.01 9.64 24.50
N LYS A 144 19.70 9.85 24.68
CA LYS A 144 18.86 10.61 23.75
C LYS A 144 18.87 12.07 24.14
N ILE A 145 19.40 12.92 23.26
CA ILE A 145 19.19 14.34 23.35
C ILE A 145 18.25 14.73 22.22
N VAL A 146 16.97 14.86 22.55
CA VAL A 146 15.94 15.33 21.62
C VAL A 146 15.83 16.84 21.81
N LEU A 147 16.12 17.58 20.77
CA LEU A 147 15.94 19.03 20.72
C LEU A 147 14.66 19.31 19.94
N ASP A 148 13.71 19.99 20.57
CA ASP A 148 12.49 20.44 19.89
C ASP A 148 12.79 21.53 18.87
N GLU A 149 13.80 22.35 19.13
CA GLU A 149 14.41 23.30 18.19
C GLU A 149 15.82 22.84 17.86
N TRP A 150 15.97 22.32 16.64
CA TRP A 150 17.25 21.86 16.17
C TRP A 150 18.14 23.02 15.72
N THR A 151 19.22 23.23 16.42
CA THR A 151 20.25 24.19 16.04
C THR A 151 21.59 23.50 16.00
N PHE A 152 22.34 23.60 14.91
CA PHE A 152 23.73 23.14 14.83
C PHE A 152 24.59 23.70 15.97
N ARG A 153 24.19 24.85 16.51
CA ARG A 153 24.84 25.48 17.67
C ARG A 153 24.74 24.63 18.92
N ALA A 154 23.59 24.06 19.23
CA ALA A 154 23.41 23.19 20.39
C ALA A 154 24.20 21.89 20.25
N VAL A 155 24.24 21.30 19.06
CA VAL A 155 25.06 20.12 18.75
C VAL A 155 26.53 20.41 18.99
N LYS A 156 27.05 21.52 18.47
CA LYS A 156 28.44 21.96 18.65
C LYS A 156 28.80 22.14 20.12
N THR A 157 27.96 22.82 20.89
CA THR A 157 28.16 23.05 22.34
C THR A 157 28.20 21.72 23.11
N HIS A 158 27.27 20.81 22.82
CA HIS A 158 27.23 19.52 23.52
C HIS A 158 28.44 18.65 23.19
N ILE A 159 28.90 18.61 21.95
CA ILE A 159 30.10 17.86 21.53
C ILE A 159 31.33 18.38 22.25
N LEU A 160 31.50 19.71 22.34
CA LEU A 160 32.65 20.31 23.01
C LEU A 160 32.66 19.98 24.52
N ILE A 161 31.50 19.97 25.19
CA ILE A 161 31.42 19.65 26.64
C ILE A 161 31.68 18.14 26.85
N ALA A 162 31.13 17.30 26.00
CA ALA A 162 31.21 15.85 26.20
C ALA A 162 32.51 15.20 25.66
N SER A 163 33.29 15.92 24.82
CA SER A 163 34.47 15.36 24.13
C SER A 163 35.48 14.74 25.10
N HIS A 164 35.78 15.41 26.24
CA HIS A 164 36.74 14.88 27.24
C HIS A 164 36.29 13.54 27.85
N GLN A 165 35.00 13.33 28.04
CA GLN A 165 34.46 12.08 28.59
C GLN A 165 34.42 10.94 27.58
N MET A 166 34.40 11.29 26.31
CA MET A 166 34.16 10.36 25.20
C MET A 166 35.43 10.00 24.40
N GLN A 167 36.56 10.64 24.69
CA GLN A 167 37.77 10.55 23.88
C GLN A 167 38.33 9.12 23.79
N ASN A 168 38.26 8.32 24.85
CA ASN A 168 38.82 6.97 24.92
C ASN A 168 37.83 5.85 24.63
N LEU A 169 36.60 6.16 24.32
CA LEU A 169 35.55 5.16 24.03
C LEU A 169 35.58 4.77 22.54
N THR A 170 35.35 3.49 22.27
CA THR A 170 35.19 2.93 20.92
C THR A 170 33.70 2.70 20.65
N GLY A 171 33.32 2.42 19.40
CA GLY A 171 31.96 2.02 19.06
C GLY A 171 30.90 3.11 19.25
N GLN A 172 31.26 4.39 19.14
CA GLN A 172 30.37 5.53 19.33
C GLN A 172 29.65 5.92 18.04
N VAL A 173 28.35 6.21 18.12
CA VAL A 173 27.55 6.69 17.00
C VAL A 173 26.89 8.03 17.34
N PHE A 174 27.17 9.07 16.55
CA PHE A 174 26.54 10.38 16.63
C PHE A 174 25.58 10.55 15.44
N PHE A 175 24.30 10.71 15.71
CA PHE A 175 23.29 10.93 14.69
C PHE A 175 22.79 12.38 14.75
N ILE A 176 23.00 13.13 13.68
CA ILE A 176 22.63 14.54 13.55
C ILE A 176 21.65 14.70 12.39
N GLN A 177 20.39 15.00 12.72
CA GLN A 177 19.37 15.26 11.72
C GLN A 177 19.37 16.74 11.34
N ALA A 178 19.59 17.06 10.05
CA ALA A 178 19.41 18.37 9.50
C ALA A 178 18.01 18.51 8.90
N GLN A 179 17.16 19.32 9.55
CA GLN A 179 15.83 19.65 9.04
C GLN A 179 15.90 20.85 8.10
N GLY A 180 14.99 20.95 7.14
CA GLY A 180 14.67 22.21 6.53
C GLY A 180 14.74 22.32 5.01
N LEU A 181 15.30 21.37 4.27
CA LEU A 181 15.29 21.48 2.80
C LEU A 181 13.88 21.28 2.20
N ASN A 182 13.00 20.58 2.89
CA ASN A 182 11.62 20.30 2.48
C ASN A 182 10.58 21.29 3.00
N LEU A 183 10.95 22.19 3.92
CA LEU A 183 10.03 23.19 4.45
C LEU A 183 10.09 24.43 3.55
N PRO A 184 8.94 24.92 3.03
CA PRO A 184 8.90 26.18 2.31
C PRO A 184 9.24 27.30 3.30
N ASN A 185 10.50 27.66 3.33
CA ASN A 185 10.91 28.88 4.05
C ASN A 185 10.54 30.08 3.19
N LEU A 186 9.74 30.99 3.74
CA LEU A 186 9.32 32.24 3.08
C LEU A 186 10.50 33.12 2.63
N TYR A 187 11.70 32.87 3.15
CA TYR A 187 12.85 33.78 2.98
C TYR A 187 14.04 33.18 2.22
N ARG A 188 14.05 31.86 1.92
CA ARG A 188 15.19 31.20 1.26
C ARG A 188 14.76 30.22 0.18
N THR A 189 15.44 30.26 -0.95
CA THR A 189 15.32 29.24 -1.98
C THR A 189 15.96 27.92 -1.54
N TYR A 190 15.58 26.80 -2.15
CA TYR A 190 16.16 25.48 -1.85
C TYR A 190 17.69 25.47 -1.95
N GLN A 191 18.26 26.10 -2.98
CA GLN A 191 19.70 26.18 -3.19
C GLN A 191 20.42 26.98 -2.09
N GLN A 192 19.83 28.10 -1.65
CA GLN A 192 20.38 28.91 -0.54
C GLN A 192 20.34 28.10 0.77
N GLN A 193 19.31 27.31 0.97
CA GLN A 193 19.17 26.49 2.16
C GLN A 193 20.15 25.31 2.14
N LEU A 194 20.36 24.68 0.97
CA LEU A 194 21.37 23.64 0.77
C LEU A 194 22.78 24.17 1.05
N ASN A 195 23.10 25.36 0.55
CA ASN A 195 24.40 26.00 0.80
C ASN A 195 24.61 26.33 2.29
N TYR A 196 23.55 26.79 2.97
CA TYR A 196 23.62 27.01 4.43
C TYR A 196 23.84 25.69 5.19
N THR A 197 23.11 24.66 4.86
CA THR A 197 23.20 23.34 5.52
C THR A 197 24.58 22.71 5.32
N GLN A 198 25.12 22.74 4.09
CA GLN A 198 26.43 22.18 3.81
C GLN A 198 27.56 22.93 4.54
N ARG A 199 27.43 24.27 4.68
CA ARG A 199 28.37 25.07 5.47
C ARG A 199 28.30 24.72 6.95
N ALA A 200 27.10 24.54 7.51
CA ALA A 200 26.91 24.14 8.90
C ALA A 200 27.48 22.74 9.19
N ILE A 201 27.36 21.79 8.23
CA ILE A 201 27.98 20.47 8.31
C ILE A 201 29.50 20.61 8.32
N TRP A 202 30.08 21.41 7.42
CA TRP A 202 31.51 21.68 7.34
C TRP A 202 32.07 22.25 8.66
N GLU A 203 31.37 23.25 9.23
CA GLU A 203 31.77 23.84 10.50
C GLU A 203 31.69 22.83 11.66
N THR A 204 30.63 21.99 11.66
CA THR A 204 30.48 20.92 12.67
C THR A 204 31.57 19.88 12.54
N TYR A 205 31.94 19.48 11.34
CA TYR A 205 33.04 18.59 11.04
C TYR A 205 34.35 19.15 11.62
N ASN A 206 34.70 20.41 11.34
CA ASN A 206 35.92 21.02 11.86
C ASN A 206 35.93 21.11 13.39
N ILE A 207 34.79 21.30 14.04
CA ILE A 207 34.70 21.32 15.49
C ILE A 207 34.94 19.93 16.07
N ILE A 208 34.37 18.88 15.46
CA ILE A 208 34.55 17.50 15.90
C ILE A 208 36.01 17.08 15.76
N GLU A 209 36.68 17.40 14.65
CA GLU A 209 38.10 17.10 14.45
C GLU A 209 39.02 17.82 15.47
N ARG A 210 38.65 19.03 15.87
CA ARG A 210 39.39 19.78 16.93
C ARG A 210 39.07 19.26 18.34
N ALA A 211 37.86 18.75 18.56
CA ALA A 211 37.45 18.22 19.85
C ALA A 211 38.03 16.81 20.13
N PHE A 212 38.21 16.03 19.07
CA PHE A 212 38.78 14.68 19.12
C PHE A 212 40.05 14.64 18.26
N GLU A 213 41.15 15.01 18.81
CA GLU A 213 42.45 15.10 18.10
C GLU A 213 43.03 13.76 17.66
N ASP A 214 42.30 12.65 17.80
CA ASP A 214 42.80 11.28 17.52
C ASP A 214 42.69 10.85 16.05
N GLN A 215 42.07 11.65 15.17
CA GLN A 215 41.82 11.34 13.76
C GLN A 215 41.13 9.98 13.50
N ARG A 216 40.37 9.48 14.45
CA ARG A 216 39.69 8.19 14.40
C ARG A 216 38.17 8.33 14.27
N THR A 217 37.72 9.39 13.65
CA THR A 217 36.33 9.67 13.40
C THR A 217 36.00 9.43 11.94
N ALA A 218 34.97 8.62 11.65
CA ALA A 218 34.38 8.42 10.33
C ALA A 218 33.11 9.27 10.22
N TYR A 219 32.78 9.70 9.02
CA TYR A 219 31.64 10.56 8.73
C TYR A 219 30.81 10.00 7.59
N LEU A 220 29.47 10.03 7.74
CA LEU A 220 28.52 9.67 6.71
C LEU A 220 27.48 10.79 6.55
N LEU A 221 27.39 11.36 5.36
CA LEU A 221 26.27 12.21 4.95
C LEU A 221 25.29 11.40 4.12
N THR A 222 24.01 11.45 4.44
CA THR A 222 22.95 10.79 3.67
C THR A 222 21.64 11.58 3.72
N SER A 223 20.72 11.26 2.82
CA SER A 223 19.37 11.81 2.85
C SER A 223 18.42 10.86 3.55
N ARG A 224 17.52 11.41 4.35
CA ARG A 224 16.45 10.62 4.96
C ARG A 224 15.20 10.55 4.10
N HIS A 225 14.89 11.61 3.35
CA HIS A 225 13.66 11.70 2.58
C HIS A 225 13.85 12.59 1.37
N VAL A 226 13.46 12.09 0.22
CA VAL A 226 13.47 12.84 -1.03
C VAL A 226 12.03 13.16 -1.43
N GLY A 227 11.74 14.43 -1.54
CA GLY A 227 10.58 14.95 -2.21
C GLY A 227 9.30 15.07 -1.39
N SER A 228 8.64 16.20 -1.55
CA SER A 228 7.22 16.36 -1.32
C SER A 228 6.45 15.58 -2.39
N LEU A 229 5.23 15.19 -2.08
CA LEU A 229 4.27 14.42 -2.91
C LEU A 229 3.95 15.03 -4.30
N GLY A 230 4.89 15.64 -4.99
CA GLY A 230 4.72 16.29 -6.28
C GLY A 230 5.91 16.14 -7.22
N ASP A 231 7.04 15.64 -6.71
CA ASP A 231 8.24 15.53 -7.56
C ASP A 231 8.20 14.25 -8.40
N ASN A 232 8.34 14.43 -9.71
CA ASN A 232 8.42 13.38 -10.73
C ASN A 232 9.68 12.49 -10.64
N ASN A 233 10.47 12.62 -9.57
CA ASN A 233 11.75 11.95 -9.38
C ASN A 233 11.67 10.55 -8.80
N THR A 234 10.47 10.04 -8.51
CA THR A 234 10.30 8.62 -8.28
C THR A 234 10.34 7.91 -9.63
N SER A 235 11.37 7.10 -9.85
CA SER A 235 11.37 6.17 -10.97
C SER A 235 10.05 5.39 -10.96
N ASN A 236 9.54 4.97 -12.12
CA ASN A 236 8.28 4.23 -12.28
C ASN A 236 8.13 2.99 -11.35
N ASN A 237 9.18 2.62 -10.63
CA ASN A 237 9.26 1.48 -9.71
C ASN A 237 9.13 1.84 -8.22
N GLY A 238 8.91 3.12 -7.85
CA GLY A 238 8.85 3.54 -6.43
C GLY A 238 10.21 3.48 -5.72
N GLU A 239 11.32 3.51 -6.48
CA GLU A 239 12.68 3.60 -5.94
C GLU A 239 13.12 5.07 -5.88
N VAL A 240 13.68 5.46 -4.74
CA VAL A 240 14.23 6.79 -4.51
C VAL A 240 15.74 6.71 -4.48
N GLN A 241 16.38 7.63 -5.17
CA GLN A 241 17.82 7.78 -5.21
C GLN A 241 18.25 8.92 -4.28
N MET A 242 19.13 8.60 -3.32
CA MET A 242 19.62 9.52 -2.30
C MET A 242 21.13 9.68 -2.42
N PRO A 243 21.69 10.89 -2.42
CA PRO A 243 23.12 11.07 -2.38
C PRO A 243 23.67 10.64 -1.03
N PHE A 244 24.89 10.09 -1.03
CA PHE A 244 25.65 9.89 0.16
C PHE A 244 27.12 10.29 -0.04
N VAL A 245 27.76 10.73 1.04
CA VAL A 245 29.19 11.03 1.09
C VAL A 245 29.76 10.33 2.31
N LEU A 246 30.85 9.61 2.15
CA LEU A 246 31.56 8.89 3.20
C LEU A 246 33.01 9.36 3.24
N TRP A 247 33.49 9.76 4.43
CA TRP A 247 34.89 10.22 4.59
C TRP A 247 35.40 10.01 6.01
N GLY A 248 36.71 10.20 6.22
CA GLY A 248 37.36 10.08 7.52
C GLY A 248 38.06 8.75 7.79
N ALA A 249 38.17 8.38 9.05
CA ALA A 249 38.92 7.20 9.46
C ALA A 249 38.35 5.89 8.88
N GLY A 250 39.23 5.08 8.35
CA GLY A 250 38.91 3.76 7.79
C GLY A 250 38.23 3.77 6.42
N VAL A 251 37.93 4.94 5.86
CA VAL A 251 37.32 5.08 4.52
C VAL A 251 38.38 5.07 3.43
N ALA A 252 38.08 4.38 2.32
CA ALA A 252 39.00 4.35 1.16
C ALA A 252 39.01 5.72 0.44
N ASN A 253 40.17 6.08 -0.13
CA ASN A 253 40.27 7.30 -0.92
C ASN A 253 39.76 7.08 -2.36
N CYS A 254 39.16 8.13 -2.93
CA CYS A 254 38.53 8.11 -4.25
C CYS A 254 39.48 7.73 -5.41
N SER A 255 40.80 7.85 -5.23
CA SER A 255 41.81 7.67 -6.28
C SER A 255 42.03 6.25 -6.72
N THR A 256 41.51 5.26 -6.02
CA THR A 256 41.96 3.85 -6.14
C THR A 256 41.03 2.91 -6.89
N GLN A 257 39.81 3.35 -7.30
CA GLN A 257 38.85 2.44 -7.93
C GLN A 257 38.19 2.97 -9.20
N PRO A 258 38.12 2.17 -10.28
CA PRO A 258 37.33 2.51 -11.47
C PRO A 258 35.82 2.30 -11.22
N GLY A 259 35.08 3.35 -10.92
CA GLY A 259 33.61 3.31 -10.88
C GLY A 259 33.02 3.22 -12.31
N ARG A 260 31.84 2.59 -12.44
CA ARG A 260 31.10 2.48 -13.72
C ARG A 260 30.42 3.77 -14.15
N SER A 261 30.18 4.70 -13.26
CA SER A 261 29.62 6.02 -13.50
C SER A 261 30.53 7.08 -12.89
N PHE A 262 30.61 8.24 -13.55
CA PHE A 262 31.50 9.32 -13.15
C PHE A 262 30.70 10.62 -13.01
N VAL A 263 31.04 11.41 -12.01
CA VAL A 263 30.64 12.82 -11.93
C VAL A 263 31.80 13.68 -12.42
N ALA A 264 31.54 14.53 -13.41
CA ALA A 264 32.53 15.47 -13.86
C ALA A 264 32.59 16.67 -12.89
N THR A 265 33.79 17.00 -12.39
CA THR A 265 34.05 18.25 -11.63
C THR A 265 34.31 19.40 -12.55
N GLU A 266 34.24 20.67 -12.04
CA GLU A 266 34.54 21.87 -12.83
C GLU A 266 35.95 21.84 -13.39
N GLU A 267 36.88 21.21 -12.70
CA GLU A 267 38.28 21.04 -13.09
C GLU A 267 38.52 19.92 -14.10
N GLY A 268 37.47 19.29 -14.62
CA GLY A 268 37.56 18.18 -15.58
C GLY A 268 37.94 16.83 -14.97
N GLN A 269 38.11 16.74 -13.66
CA GLN A 269 38.35 15.46 -12.99
C GLN A 269 37.09 14.58 -13.01
N ARG A 270 37.23 13.29 -13.28
CA ARG A 270 36.15 12.32 -13.27
C ARG A 270 36.18 11.56 -11.95
N LEU A 271 35.18 11.80 -11.10
CA LEU A 271 35.03 11.11 -9.84
C LEU A 271 34.17 9.84 -10.02
N PRO A 272 34.64 8.67 -9.54
CA PRO A 272 33.83 7.46 -9.56
C PRO A 272 32.62 7.64 -8.63
N LEU A 273 31.44 7.36 -9.15
CA LEU A 273 30.19 7.39 -8.41
C LEU A 273 29.84 5.98 -7.96
N HIS A 274 29.76 5.77 -6.65
CA HIS A 274 29.34 4.50 -6.09
C HIS A 274 27.81 4.39 -6.05
N VAL A 275 27.25 3.30 -6.59
CA VAL A 275 25.81 3.04 -6.54
C VAL A 275 25.55 1.87 -5.61
N LEU A 276 24.86 2.13 -4.50
CA LEU A 276 24.60 1.17 -3.43
C LEU A 276 23.11 1.04 -3.17
N ASP A 277 22.69 -0.12 -2.67
CA ASP A 277 21.40 -0.24 -2.00
C ASP A 277 21.48 0.39 -0.61
N ALA A 278 20.45 1.10 -0.16
CA ALA A 278 20.42 1.75 1.17
C ALA A 278 20.67 0.76 2.33
N LYS A 279 20.24 -0.51 2.16
CA LYS A 279 20.51 -1.57 3.14
C LYS A 279 21.99 -1.95 3.27
N GLN A 280 22.85 -1.64 2.30
CA GLN A 280 24.27 -1.93 2.33
C GLN A 280 25.04 -0.95 3.22
N LEU A 281 24.51 0.27 3.43
CA LEU A 281 25.18 1.28 4.24
C LEU A 281 25.36 0.86 5.70
N VAL A 282 24.42 0.08 6.27
CA VAL A 282 24.59 -0.43 7.64
C VAL A 282 25.78 -1.39 7.76
N SER A 283 26.05 -2.19 6.72
CA SER A 283 27.21 -3.10 6.71
C SER A 283 28.53 -2.32 6.63
N VAL A 284 28.53 -1.20 5.89
CA VAL A 284 29.67 -0.27 5.86
C VAL A 284 29.88 0.40 7.22
N MET A 285 28.82 0.91 7.84
CA MET A 285 28.90 1.54 9.15
C MET A 285 29.39 0.57 10.24
N SER A 286 28.87 -0.65 10.26
CA SER A 286 29.32 -1.69 11.20
C SER A 286 30.78 -2.08 10.95
N GLY A 287 31.20 -2.18 9.70
CA GLY A 287 32.59 -2.46 9.32
C GLY A 287 33.57 -1.37 9.75
N LEU A 288 33.18 -0.08 9.62
CA LEU A 288 34.00 1.06 10.07
C LEU A 288 34.18 1.09 11.58
N LEU A 289 33.14 0.78 12.35
CA LEU A 289 33.17 0.80 13.81
C LEU A 289 33.62 -0.53 14.43
N GLY A 290 33.80 -1.58 13.64
CA GLY A 290 34.07 -2.94 14.16
C GLY A 290 32.90 -3.48 15.01
N LEU A 291 31.68 -3.00 14.82
CA LEU A 291 30.52 -3.41 15.59
C LEU A 291 29.86 -4.65 14.98
N PRO A 292 29.18 -5.47 15.83
CA PRO A 292 28.35 -6.55 15.32
C PRO A 292 27.22 -5.99 14.46
N LEU A 293 26.95 -6.66 13.35
CA LEU A 293 25.87 -6.30 12.43
C LEU A 293 24.50 -6.48 13.10
N PRO A 294 23.49 -5.64 12.78
CA PRO A 294 22.13 -5.87 13.21
C PRO A 294 21.64 -7.26 12.80
N MET A 295 20.90 -7.95 13.67
CA MET A 295 20.56 -9.38 13.49
C MET A 295 19.85 -9.71 12.17
N HIS A 296 19.00 -8.83 11.70
CA HIS A 296 18.19 -9.05 10.50
C HIS A 296 18.77 -8.34 9.26
N ASN A 297 20.00 -7.88 9.31
CA ASN A 297 20.63 -7.20 8.19
C ASN A 297 20.69 -8.12 6.96
N ARG A 298 20.31 -7.59 5.80
CA ARG A 298 20.38 -8.22 4.48
C ARG A 298 21.28 -7.46 3.51
N GLY A 299 21.96 -6.43 3.99
CA GLY A 299 22.92 -5.66 3.21
C GLY A 299 24.25 -6.38 3.11
N GLN A 300 24.74 -6.57 1.89
CA GLN A 300 26.09 -7.06 1.65
C GLN A 300 27.07 -5.90 1.71
N LEU A 301 28.23 -6.08 2.32
CA LEU A 301 29.27 -5.07 2.30
C LEU A 301 29.82 -4.93 0.87
N PRO A 302 29.75 -3.74 0.25
CA PRO A 302 30.37 -3.52 -1.05
C PRO A 302 31.88 -3.48 -0.95
N ALA A 303 32.57 -4.05 -1.93
CA ALA A 303 34.01 -4.04 -1.96
C ALA A 303 34.57 -2.62 -2.24
N GLY A 304 35.74 -2.34 -1.65
CA GLY A 304 36.55 -1.14 -1.93
C GLY A 304 36.08 0.14 -1.23
N LEU A 305 35.22 0.06 -0.22
CA LEU A 305 34.80 1.23 0.58
C LEU A 305 35.69 1.43 1.82
N LEU A 306 36.39 0.38 2.28
CA LEU A 306 37.29 0.46 3.43
C LEU A 306 38.75 0.61 2.97
N ASN A 307 39.54 1.36 3.76
CA ASN A 307 40.90 1.79 3.38
C ASN A 307 41.88 0.63 3.27
N THR A 308 41.76 -0.41 4.11
CA THR A 308 42.70 -1.52 4.15
C THR A 308 42.04 -2.84 3.78
N SER A 309 42.75 -3.68 3.02
CA SER A 309 42.28 -5.03 2.66
C SER A 309 42.04 -5.92 3.89
N PHE A 310 42.75 -5.71 4.97
CA PHE A 310 42.56 -6.41 6.24
C PHE A 310 41.19 -6.08 6.88
N HIS A 311 40.90 -4.78 7.03
CA HIS A 311 39.59 -4.36 7.62
C HIS A 311 38.41 -4.71 6.72
N GLU A 312 38.61 -4.64 5.40
CA GLU A 312 37.59 -5.04 4.42
C GLU A 312 37.29 -6.54 4.50
N ALA A 313 38.34 -7.37 4.55
CA ALA A 313 38.21 -8.82 4.68
C ALA A 313 37.52 -9.19 6.00
N HIS A 314 37.89 -8.55 7.11
CA HIS A 314 37.27 -8.77 8.41
C HIS A 314 35.76 -8.44 8.38
N ALA A 315 35.41 -7.26 7.91
CA ALA A 315 34.01 -6.82 7.85
C ALA A 315 33.18 -7.70 6.90
N THR A 316 33.73 -8.09 5.74
CA THR A 316 33.07 -8.97 4.77
C THR A 316 32.89 -10.38 5.34
N TYR A 317 33.87 -10.89 6.06
CA TYR A 317 33.78 -12.20 6.69
C TYR A 317 32.72 -12.25 7.79
N LEU A 318 32.68 -11.25 8.68
CA LEU A 318 31.59 -11.13 9.67
C LEU A 318 30.21 -11.01 9.03
N ASN A 319 30.10 -10.26 7.95
CA ASN A 319 28.85 -10.13 7.21
C ASN A 319 28.43 -11.47 6.58
N ALA A 320 29.38 -12.24 6.04
CA ALA A 320 29.09 -13.57 5.51
C ALA A 320 28.68 -14.56 6.62
N LEU A 321 29.33 -14.54 7.78
CA LEU A 321 28.94 -15.35 8.94
C LEU A 321 27.55 -15.02 9.45
N GLN A 322 27.18 -13.73 9.44
CA GLN A 322 25.81 -13.34 9.77
C GLN A 322 24.80 -13.97 8.80
N PHE A 323 25.08 -13.95 7.49
CA PHE A 323 24.20 -14.60 6.50
C PHE A 323 24.14 -16.11 6.65
N VAL A 324 25.25 -16.75 7.07
CA VAL A 324 25.27 -18.16 7.47
C VAL A 324 24.28 -18.40 8.63
N ASN A 325 24.31 -17.57 9.68
CA ASN A 325 23.40 -17.69 10.80
C ASN A 325 21.92 -17.52 10.37
N LEU A 326 21.64 -16.54 9.50
CA LEU A 326 20.29 -16.35 8.94
C LEU A 326 19.84 -17.59 8.15
N ALA A 327 20.70 -18.14 7.29
CA ALA A 327 20.41 -19.32 6.50
C ALA A 327 20.20 -20.57 7.39
N GLN A 328 21.06 -20.79 8.39
CA GLN A 328 20.92 -21.89 9.34
C GLN A 328 19.65 -21.79 10.19
N ALA A 329 19.30 -20.59 10.67
CA ALA A 329 18.04 -20.35 11.41
C ALA A 329 16.80 -20.61 10.54
N ALA A 330 16.84 -20.21 9.27
CA ALA A 330 15.77 -20.49 8.31
C ALA A 330 15.64 -22.00 8.02
N LEU A 331 16.78 -22.66 7.80
CA LEU A 331 16.87 -24.10 7.55
C LEU A 331 16.39 -24.92 8.74
N GLY A 332 16.85 -24.61 9.96
CA GLY A 332 16.50 -25.34 11.18
C GLY A 332 15.00 -25.41 11.47
N ARG A 333 14.21 -24.47 10.95
CA ARG A 333 12.74 -24.52 11.03
C ARG A 333 12.14 -25.61 10.15
N HIS A 334 12.76 -25.91 9.01
CA HIS A 334 12.23 -26.86 8.02
C HIS A 334 12.74 -28.28 8.22
N GLN A 335 13.94 -28.45 8.78
CA GLN A 335 14.52 -29.76 9.05
C GLN A 335 13.80 -30.58 10.14
N ARG A 336 12.77 -30.01 10.78
CA ARG A 336 11.95 -30.70 11.78
C ARG A 336 11.02 -31.78 11.19
N GLY A 337 10.75 -31.71 9.90
CA GLY A 337 9.89 -32.66 9.18
C GLY A 337 10.62 -33.95 8.82
N LEU A 338 9.90 -35.06 8.82
CA LEU A 338 10.46 -36.39 8.50
C LEU A 338 10.80 -36.50 7.02
N LEU A 339 9.97 -35.95 6.13
CA LEU A 339 10.18 -35.97 4.69
C LEU A 339 11.36 -35.11 4.25
N THR A 340 11.60 -33.95 4.88
CA THR A 340 12.76 -33.08 4.59
C THR A 340 14.08 -33.74 5.03
N LYS A 341 14.05 -34.63 6.01
CA LYS A 341 15.20 -35.44 6.41
C LYS A 341 15.51 -36.54 5.41
N LEU A 342 14.47 -37.17 4.83
CA LEU A 342 14.61 -38.28 3.88
C LEU A 342 14.93 -37.79 2.46
N LEU A 343 14.35 -36.65 2.06
CA LEU A 343 14.51 -36.04 0.74
C LEU A 343 15.07 -34.63 0.90
N PRO A 344 16.39 -34.45 1.01
CA PRO A 344 16.99 -33.12 1.05
C PRO A 344 16.69 -32.38 -0.24
N SER A 345 16.35 -31.09 -0.13
CA SER A 345 16.03 -30.29 -1.33
C SER A 345 17.28 -30.11 -2.18
N HIS A 346 17.11 -30.12 -3.49
CA HIS A 346 18.20 -29.91 -4.46
C HIS A 346 18.96 -28.58 -4.23
N LYS A 347 18.29 -27.52 -3.77
CA LYS A 347 18.94 -26.23 -3.44
C LYS A 347 19.90 -26.31 -2.25
N LEU A 348 19.83 -27.34 -1.41
CA LEU A 348 20.74 -27.53 -0.29
C LEU A 348 22.08 -28.20 -0.72
N SER A 349 22.08 -28.99 -1.79
CA SER A 349 23.27 -29.66 -2.27
C SER A 349 24.27 -28.69 -2.86
N ASP A 350 23.81 -27.59 -3.45
CA ASP A 350 24.67 -26.61 -4.13
C ASP A 350 25.33 -25.62 -3.14
N VAL A 351 24.75 -25.47 -1.93
CA VAL A 351 25.23 -24.54 -0.90
C VAL A 351 25.67 -25.30 0.33
N ASN A 352 26.88 -25.81 0.32
CA ASN A 352 27.45 -26.47 1.50
C ASN A 352 28.02 -25.45 2.48
N ILE A 353 27.17 -25.06 3.46
CA ILE A 353 27.49 -24.05 4.47
C ILE A 353 28.73 -24.45 5.30
N HIS A 354 28.86 -25.73 5.64
CA HIS A 354 30.00 -26.21 6.46
C HIS A 354 31.33 -26.10 5.72
N THR A 355 31.35 -26.45 4.44
CA THR A 355 32.57 -26.28 3.63
C THR A 355 32.91 -24.84 3.42
N PHE A 356 31.88 -23.96 3.23
CA PHE A 356 32.11 -22.52 3.11
C PHE A 356 32.77 -21.94 4.35
N VAL A 357 32.21 -22.19 5.54
CA VAL A 357 32.78 -21.67 6.80
C VAL A 357 34.21 -22.16 7.02
N ARG A 358 34.45 -23.49 6.85
CA ARG A 358 35.78 -24.05 7.02
C ARG A 358 36.80 -23.45 6.05
N THR A 359 36.43 -23.24 4.81
CA THR A 359 37.32 -22.63 3.81
C THR A 359 37.57 -21.16 4.11
N ALA A 360 36.55 -20.41 4.49
CA ALA A 360 36.71 -19.00 4.88
C ALA A 360 37.60 -18.86 6.13
N ASP A 361 37.40 -19.70 7.15
CA ASP A 361 38.27 -19.74 8.34
C ASP A 361 39.74 -20.03 7.99
N SER A 362 39.96 -21.01 7.10
CA SER A 362 41.33 -21.34 6.68
C SER A 362 42.00 -20.18 5.95
N MET A 363 41.27 -19.45 5.08
CA MET A 363 41.78 -18.28 4.38
C MET A 363 42.07 -17.12 5.35
N TRP A 364 41.22 -16.94 6.39
CA TRP A 364 41.45 -15.96 7.44
C TRP A 364 42.76 -16.24 8.22
N HIS A 365 42.92 -17.46 8.66
CA HIS A 365 44.16 -17.87 9.37
C HIS A 365 45.43 -17.83 8.49
N GLN A 366 45.27 -18.04 7.16
CA GLN A 366 46.37 -17.90 6.21
C GLN A 366 46.64 -16.44 5.80
N GLN A 367 45.92 -15.48 6.34
CA GLN A 367 46.01 -14.01 6.05
C GLN A 367 45.81 -13.67 4.57
N ARG A 368 45.01 -14.48 3.82
CA ARG A 368 44.69 -14.24 2.41
C ARG A 368 43.50 -13.31 2.28
N TYR A 369 43.66 -12.05 2.62
CA TYR A 369 42.57 -11.09 2.79
C TYR A 369 41.78 -10.82 1.49
N ILE A 370 42.47 -10.60 0.38
CA ILE A 370 41.83 -10.28 -0.91
C ILE A 370 40.99 -11.46 -1.40
N THR A 371 41.57 -12.67 -1.40
CA THR A 371 40.85 -13.88 -1.83
C THR A 371 39.67 -14.23 -0.91
N LEU A 372 39.80 -13.96 0.39
CA LEU A 372 38.72 -14.13 1.36
C LEU A 372 37.54 -13.18 1.05
N THR A 373 37.86 -11.91 0.78
CA THR A 373 36.81 -10.91 0.42
C THR A 373 36.07 -11.32 -0.84
N GLU A 374 36.75 -11.74 -1.89
CA GLU A 374 36.16 -12.23 -3.13
C GLU A 374 35.33 -13.50 -2.91
N TYR A 375 35.84 -14.44 -2.15
CA TYR A 375 35.15 -15.70 -1.83
C TYR A 375 33.88 -15.46 -1.04
N CYS A 376 33.93 -14.64 0.02
CA CYS A 376 32.78 -14.30 0.84
C CYS A 376 31.74 -13.49 0.04
N SER A 377 32.16 -12.47 -0.70
CA SER A 377 31.25 -11.64 -1.50
C SER A 377 30.51 -12.45 -2.59
N GLY A 378 31.21 -13.41 -3.22
CA GLY A 378 30.60 -14.30 -4.21
C GLY A 378 29.61 -15.33 -3.62
N PHE A 379 29.80 -15.69 -2.33
CA PHE A 379 28.93 -16.67 -1.67
C PHE A 379 27.71 -16.05 -0.96
N MET A 380 27.81 -14.82 -0.48
CA MET A 380 26.73 -14.10 0.22
C MET A 380 25.40 -14.05 -0.54
N PRO A 381 25.33 -13.79 -1.87
CA PRO A 381 24.08 -13.83 -2.62
C PRO A 381 23.37 -15.18 -2.57
N LYS A 382 24.15 -16.28 -2.61
CA LYS A 382 23.62 -17.65 -2.54
C LYS A 382 23.00 -17.94 -1.17
N LEU A 383 23.64 -17.44 -0.09
CA LEU A 383 23.09 -17.55 1.28
C LEU A 383 21.79 -16.77 1.45
N LEU A 384 21.70 -15.57 0.87
CA LEU A 384 20.48 -14.78 0.88
C LEU A 384 19.35 -15.46 0.08
N GLU A 385 19.67 -15.98 -1.11
CA GLU A 385 18.69 -16.73 -1.91
C GLU A 385 18.17 -17.98 -1.17
N LEU A 386 19.08 -18.70 -0.50
CA LEU A 386 18.72 -19.85 0.34
C LEU A 386 17.82 -19.43 1.50
N THR A 387 18.15 -18.35 2.18
CA THR A 387 17.35 -17.81 3.28
C THR A 387 15.95 -17.41 2.81
N ASP A 388 15.84 -16.69 1.68
CA ASP A 388 14.57 -16.28 1.11
C ASP A 388 13.73 -17.47 0.64
N TYR A 389 14.36 -18.50 0.07
CA TYR A 389 13.68 -19.74 -0.29
C TYR A 389 13.03 -20.42 0.92
N TYR A 390 13.75 -20.56 2.04
CA TYR A 390 13.20 -21.23 3.23
C TYR A 390 12.20 -20.35 4.00
N VAL A 391 12.39 -19.04 4.03
CA VAL A 391 11.43 -18.12 4.65
C VAL A 391 10.07 -18.17 3.91
N HIS A 392 10.10 -18.31 2.58
CA HIS A 392 8.91 -18.35 1.74
C HIS A 392 8.51 -19.76 1.28
N TYR A 393 9.05 -20.81 1.89
CA TYR A 393 8.89 -22.21 1.46
C TYR A 393 7.43 -22.63 1.22
N TYR A 394 6.54 -22.34 2.19
CA TYR A 394 5.12 -22.71 2.10
C TYR A 394 4.28 -21.76 1.25
N ARG A 395 4.83 -20.63 0.82
CA ARG A 395 4.04 -19.58 0.19
C ARG A 395 3.30 -20.04 -1.07
N GLN A 396 4.00 -20.72 -1.96
CA GLN A 396 3.40 -21.22 -3.21
C GLN A 396 2.28 -22.23 -2.92
N ALA A 397 2.52 -23.17 -2.01
CA ALA A 397 1.52 -24.14 -1.59
C ALA A 397 0.28 -23.48 -0.96
N LEU A 398 0.50 -22.44 -0.12
CA LEU A 398 -0.57 -21.69 0.51
C LEU A 398 -1.38 -20.86 -0.51
N LEU A 399 -0.72 -20.27 -1.52
CA LEU A 399 -1.40 -19.55 -2.60
C LEU A 399 -2.34 -20.48 -3.37
N TRP A 400 -1.84 -21.63 -3.80
CA TRP A 400 -2.67 -22.63 -4.50
C TRP A 400 -3.77 -23.20 -3.61
N ALA A 401 -3.48 -23.50 -2.37
CA ALA A 401 -4.49 -23.95 -1.41
C ALA A 401 -5.59 -22.91 -1.21
N SER A 402 -5.22 -21.62 -1.04
CA SER A 402 -6.20 -20.54 -0.93
C SER A 402 -7.04 -20.39 -2.20
N ALA A 403 -6.42 -20.46 -3.39
CA ALA A 403 -7.15 -20.41 -4.66
C ALA A 403 -8.14 -21.58 -4.79
N CYS A 404 -7.72 -22.79 -4.43
CA CYS A 404 -8.60 -23.96 -4.38
C CYS A 404 -9.72 -23.79 -3.34
N ALA A 405 -9.45 -23.15 -2.20
CA ALA A 405 -10.47 -22.85 -1.20
C ALA A 405 -11.52 -21.86 -1.72
N PHE A 406 -11.10 -20.82 -2.46
CA PHE A 406 -12.03 -19.93 -3.14
C PHE A 406 -12.90 -20.66 -4.18
N LEU A 407 -12.31 -21.56 -4.97
CA LEU A 407 -13.06 -22.36 -5.93
C LEU A 407 -14.03 -23.33 -5.25
N ALA A 408 -13.63 -23.99 -4.16
CA ALA A 408 -14.50 -24.83 -3.36
C ALA A 408 -15.67 -24.03 -2.78
N TRP A 409 -15.42 -22.81 -2.31
CA TRP A 409 -16.45 -21.89 -1.84
C TRP A 409 -17.42 -21.47 -2.94
N VAL A 410 -16.93 -21.13 -4.13
CA VAL A 410 -17.78 -20.83 -5.30
C VAL A 410 -18.63 -22.04 -5.69
N HIS A 411 -18.07 -23.25 -5.60
CA HIS A 411 -18.83 -24.48 -5.86
C HIS A 411 -20.00 -24.67 -4.85
N GLN A 412 -19.77 -24.42 -3.56
CA GLN A 412 -20.84 -24.45 -2.56
C GLN A 412 -21.94 -23.39 -2.82
N LEU A 413 -21.52 -22.14 -3.16
CA LEU A 413 -22.45 -21.05 -3.46
C LEU A 413 -23.29 -21.30 -4.71
N ARG A 414 -22.80 -22.13 -5.63
CA ARG A 414 -23.54 -22.54 -6.83
C ARG A 414 -24.79 -23.35 -6.49
N GLY A 415 -24.79 -24.08 -5.39
CA GLY A 415 -25.82 -25.07 -5.04
C GLY A 415 -25.65 -26.40 -5.77
N THR A 416 -26.04 -27.48 -5.15
CA THR A 416 -26.00 -28.84 -5.71
C THR A 416 -27.42 -29.41 -5.82
N LYS A 417 -27.72 -30.10 -6.91
CA LYS A 417 -28.96 -30.88 -7.00
C LYS A 417 -28.88 -32.09 -6.07
N SER A 418 -29.84 -32.22 -5.14
CA SER A 418 -30.03 -33.39 -4.32
C SER A 418 -30.73 -34.44 -5.19
N GLY A 419 -30.10 -35.52 -5.48
CA GLY A 419 -30.79 -36.66 -6.13
C GLY A 419 -30.14 -37.27 -7.36
N SER A 420 -29.17 -36.63 -8.03
CA SER A 420 -28.43 -37.32 -9.12
C SER A 420 -27.14 -37.94 -8.55
N GLN A 421 -27.23 -39.11 -8.00
CA GLN A 421 -26.06 -39.94 -7.68
C GLN A 421 -25.50 -40.57 -8.98
N ASN A 422 -24.83 -39.78 -9.77
CA ASN A 422 -24.02 -40.31 -10.85
C ASN A 422 -22.80 -41.02 -10.24
N VAL A 423 -22.49 -42.22 -10.71
CA VAL A 423 -21.31 -43.01 -10.30
C VAL A 423 -20.04 -42.19 -10.36
N LEU A 424 -19.93 -41.32 -11.35
CA LEU A 424 -18.82 -40.40 -11.54
C LEU A 424 -18.66 -39.41 -10.36
N ASN A 425 -19.76 -38.89 -9.82
CA ASN A 425 -19.76 -38.00 -8.66
C ASN A 425 -19.31 -38.76 -7.39
N LEU A 426 -19.70 -40.03 -7.25
CA LEU A 426 -19.32 -40.86 -6.11
C LEU A 426 -17.83 -41.19 -6.14
N ILE A 427 -17.28 -41.52 -7.30
CA ILE A 427 -15.84 -41.73 -7.52
C ILE A 427 -15.07 -40.45 -7.20
N PHE A 428 -15.53 -39.29 -7.71
CA PHE A 428 -14.90 -38.01 -7.45
C PHE A 428 -14.88 -37.65 -5.95
N GLU A 429 -15.99 -37.88 -5.22
CA GLU A 429 -16.03 -37.65 -3.78
C GLU A 429 -15.10 -38.61 -3.01
N ALA A 430 -15.01 -39.86 -3.44
CA ALA A 430 -14.08 -40.82 -2.83
C ALA A 430 -12.62 -40.38 -3.03
N LEU A 431 -12.30 -39.89 -4.24
CA LEU A 431 -10.97 -39.36 -4.56
C LEU A 431 -10.64 -38.12 -3.75
N VAL A 432 -11.58 -37.19 -3.59
CA VAL A 432 -11.40 -36.00 -2.74
C VAL A 432 -11.15 -36.41 -1.27
N ARG A 433 -11.88 -37.38 -0.73
CA ARG A 433 -11.66 -37.86 0.63
C ARG A 433 -10.28 -38.54 0.78
N LEU A 434 -9.86 -39.31 -0.22
CA LEU A 434 -8.53 -39.93 -0.25
C LEU A 434 -7.42 -38.87 -0.23
N VAL A 435 -7.52 -37.85 -1.10
CA VAL A 435 -6.56 -36.73 -1.15
C VAL A 435 -6.55 -36.00 0.19
N PHE A 436 -7.69 -35.78 0.82
CA PHE A 436 -7.79 -35.15 2.13
C PHE A 436 -7.06 -35.95 3.21
N PHE A 437 -7.26 -37.26 3.23
CA PHE A 437 -6.57 -38.16 4.16
C PHE A 437 -5.05 -38.16 3.96
N LEU A 438 -4.58 -38.25 2.69
CA LEU A 438 -3.16 -38.15 2.36
C LEU A 438 -2.55 -36.81 2.76
N LEU A 439 -3.30 -35.74 2.60
CA LEU A 439 -2.85 -34.39 2.97
C LEU A 439 -2.76 -34.21 4.50
N ILE A 440 -3.67 -34.83 5.26
CA ILE A 440 -3.56 -34.88 6.74
C ILE A 440 -2.28 -35.61 7.15
N ILE A 441 -2.04 -36.81 6.58
CA ILE A 441 -0.83 -37.58 6.85
C ILE A 441 0.42 -36.79 6.52
N PHE A 442 0.45 -36.11 5.36
CA PHE A 442 1.55 -35.25 4.95
C PHE A 442 1.81 -34.12 5.95
N VAL A 443 0.76 -33.42 6.38
CA VAL A 443 0.84 -32.31 7.36
C VAL A 443 1.40 -32.80 8.70
N LEU A 444 0.95 -33.99 9.17
CA LEU A 444 1.42 -34.59 10.42
C LEU A 444 2.89 -35.05 10.32
N LEU A 445 3.26 -35.74 9.26
CA LEU A 445 4.64 -36.20 9.03
C LEU A 445 5.62 -35.03 8.90
N GLN A 446 5.22 -33.97 8.23
CA GLN A 446 6.07 -32.81 7.98
C GLN A 446 6.11 -31.85 9.18
N ARG A 447 5.30 -32.08 10.24
CA ARG A 447 5.18 -31.17 11.40
C ARG A 447 4.94 -29.72 10.98
N VAL A 448 4.06 -29.52 10.01
CA VAL A 448 3.74 -28.20 9.47
C VAL A 448 3.15 -27.31 10.58
N PRO A 449 3.53 -26.01 10.68
CA PRO A 449 2.94 -25.11 11.66
C PRO A 449 1.41 -25.08 11.54
N TRP A 450 0.71 -25.08 12.66
CA TRP A 450 -0.77 -25.25 12.75
C TRP A 450 -1.57 -24.25 11.88
N LEU A 451 -1.11 -22.99 11.77
CA LEU A 451 -1.76 -21.99 10.90
C LEU A 451 -1.61 -22.32 9.40
N VAL A 452 -0.45 -22.83 9.01
CA VAL A 452 -0.19 -23.24 7.63
C VAL A 452 -1.00 -24.48 7.30
N SER A 453 -1.05 -25.45 8.22
CA SER A 453 -1.83 -26.68 8.06
C SER A 453 -3.33 -26.38 7.94
N GLY A 454 -3.85 -25.45 8.73
CA GLY A 454 -5.26 -25.05 8.66
C GLY A 454 -5.65 -24.50 7.28
N ILE A 455 -4.79 -23.67 6.65
CA ILE A 455 -5.06 -23.16 5.30
C ILE A 455 -4.88 -24.23 4.23
N LEU A 456 -3.90 -25.14 4.36
CA LEU A 456 -3.72 -26.25 3.43
C LEU A 456 -4.92 -27.21 3.43
N LEU A 457 -5.54 -27.44 4.58
CA LEU A 457 -6.71 -28.29 4.74
C LEU A 457 -8.03 -27.59 4.37
N LEU A 458 -8.05 -26.25 4.35
CA LEU A 458 -9.26 -25.43 4.13
C LEU A 458 -10.02 -25.78 2.83
N PRO A 459 -9.40 -25.98 1.65
CA PRO A 459 -10.12 -26.36 0.43
C PRO A 459 -10.94 -27.62 0.60
N MET A 460 -10.36 -28.63 1.25
CA MET A 460 -10.98 -29.94 1.44
C MET A 460 -12.11 -29.90 2.48
N LEU A 461 -11.93 -29.09 3.53
CA LEU A 461 -12.99 -28.84 4.52
C LEU A 461 -14.20 -28.17 3.86
N LEU A 462 -13.97 -27.15 3.05
CA LEU A 462 -15.03 -26.47 2.31
C LEU A 462 -15.69 -27.39 1.29
N TRP A 463 -14.93 -28.24 0.60
CA TRP A 463 -15.48 -29.19 -0.37
C TRP A 463 -16.34 -30.27 0.28
N SER A 464 -15.94 -30.76 1.45
CA SER A 464 -16.63 -31.83 2.16
C SER A 464 -17.96 -31.40 2.77
N TYR A 465 -18.13 -30.10 3.03
CA TYR A 465 -19.34 -29.56 3.68
C TYR A 465 -20.44 -29.24 2.65
N LYS A 466 -21.53 -30.05 2.62
CA LYS A 466 -22.61 -29.95 1.64
C LYS A 466 -23.88 -29.21 2.14
N GLY A 467 -23.91 -28.73 3.37
CA GLY A 467 -25.14 -28.40 4.09
C GLY A 467 -25.68 -26.96 3.99
N ALA A 468 -24.96 -25.99 3.44
CA ALA A 468 -25.32 -24.59 3.64
C ALA A 468 -26.32 -24.01 2.61
N PHE A 469 -26.32 -24.49 1.39
CA PHE A 469 -27.11 -23.92 0.30
C PHE A 469 -27.91 -25.00 -0.45
N HIS A 470 -29.25 -24.97 -0.30
CA HIS A 470 -30.17 -25.90 -0.92
C HIS A 470 -30.42 -25.61 -2.42
N GLU A 471 -31.13 -26.49 -3.08
CA GLU A 471 -31.46 -26.53 -4.51
C GLU A 471 -32.05 -25.25 -5.09
N GLU A 472 -32.68 -24.41 -4.25
CA GLU A 472 -33.27 -23.13 -4.67
C GLU A 472 -32.26 -22.15 -5.30
N TYR A 473 -30.96 -22.34 -5.07
CA TYR A 473 -29.88 -21.43 -5.51
C TYR A 473 -29.12 -21.92 -6.74
N LEU A 474 -29.54 -23.01 -7.35
CA LEU A 474 -28.80 -23.63 -8.44
C LEU A 474 -28.49 -22.67 -9.59
N ILE A 475 -27.20 -22.45 -9.81
CA ILE A 475 -26.67 -21.67 -10.94
C ILE A 475 -26.17 -22.66 -12.00
N SER A 476 -26.60 -22.48 -13.27
CA SER A 476 -26.12 -23.30 -14.37
C SER A 476 -24.63 -23.01 -14.67
N TYR A 477 -23.91 -23.99 -15.24
CA TYR A 477 -22.50 -23.80 -15.61
C TYR A 477 -22.31 -22.67 -16.61
N ARG A 478 -23.24 -22.48 -17.56
CA ARG A 478 -23.20 -21.36 -18.52
C ARG A 478 -23.29 -20.02 -17.81
N GLN A 479 -24.16 -19.88 -16.82
CA GLN A 479 -24.27 -18.66 -16.01
C GLN A 479 -23.01 -18.46 -15.14
N LEU A 480 -22.44 -19.52 -14.58
CA LEU A 480 -21.22 -19.44 -13.78
C LEU A 480 -20.04 -18.92 -14.62
N ILE A 481 -19.87 -19.45 -15.84
CA ILE A 481 -18.83 -19.00 -16.78
C ILE A 481 -19.05 -17.52 -17.15
N MET A 482 -20.30 -17.13 -17.42
CA MET A 482 -20.64 -15.74 -17.72
C MET A 482 -20.30 -14.80 -16.54
N LEU A 483 -20.63 -15.18 -15.30
CA LEU A 483 -20.27 -14.43 -14.10
C LEU A 483 -18.75 -14.35 -13.91
N MET A 484 -18.03 -15.43 -14.18
CA MET A 484 -16.57 -15.47 -14.11
C MET A 484 -15.94 -14.51 -15.13
N LEU A 485 -16.33 -14.60 -16.41
CA LEU A 485 -15.78 -13.70 -17.45
C LEU A 485 -16.10 -12.24 -17.14
N PHE A 486 -17.32 -11.94 -16.71
CA PHE A 486 -17.70 -10.60 -16.31
C PHE A 486 -16.86 -10.09 -15.12
N SER A 487 -16.59 -10.95 -14.14
CA SER A 487 -15.75 -10.61 -12.98
C SER A 487 -14.31 -10.29 -13.37
N ILE A 488 -13.73 -11.07 -14.30
CA ILE A 488 -12.40 -10.82 -14.85
C ILE A 488 -12.35 -9.46 -15.56
N CYS A 489 -13.36 -9.16 -16.37
CA CYS A 489 -13.48 -7.85 -17.03
C CYS A 489 -13.58 -6.70 -16.01
N CYS A 490 -14.44 -6.82 -14.99
CA CYS A 490 -14.56 -5.79 -13.94
C CYS A 490 -13.25 -5.61 -13.19
N PHE A 491 -12.51 -6.70 -12.92
CA PHE A 491 -11.23 -6.64 -12.23
C PHE A 491 -10.15 -5.91 -13.04
N ALA A 492 -10.21 -5.94 -14.37
CA ALA A 492 -9.31 -5.16 -15.22
C ALA A 492 -9.43 -3.64 -14.97
N GLY A 493 -10.58 -3.17 -14.49
CA GLY A 493 -10.81 -1.78 -14.10
C GLY A 493 -9.92 -1.31 -12.93
N PHE A 494 -9.43 -2.23 -12.07
CA PHE A 494 -8.46 -1.93 -11.00
C PHE A 494 -7.08 -1.49 -11.51
N PHE A 495 -6.76 -1.78 -12.77
CA PHE A 495 -5.47 -1.45 -13.36
C PHE A 495 -5.59 -0.33 -14.38
N PHE A 496 -6.68 -0.34 -15.11
CA PHE A 496 -6.90 0.57 -16.22
C PHE A 496 -8.26 1.24 -16.04
N ARG A 497 -8.29 2.39 -15.38
CA ARG A 497 -9.48 3.17 -15.14
C ARG A 497 -10.33 3.39 -16.41
N ARG A 498 -9.68 3.62 -17.55
CA ARG A 498 -10.35 3.82 -18.86
C ARG A 498 -11.13 2.59 -19.31
N PHE A 499 -10.63 1.40 -18.97
CA PHE A 499 -11.30 0.15 -19.36
C PHE A 499 -12.64 -0.05 -18.68
N ILE A 500 -12.83 0.43 -17.43
CA ILE A 500 -14.11 0.27 -16.73
C ILE A 500 -15.23 1.02 -17.45
N GLY A 501 -14.94 2.20 -18.02
CA GLY A 501 -15.89 2.95 -18.83
C GLY A 501 -16.31 2.19 -20.08
N LEU A 502 -15.37 1.55 -20.77
CA LEU A 502 -15.65 0.74 -21.96
C LEU A 502 -16.43 -0.55 -21.62
N ILE A 503 -16.05 -1.23 -20.53
CA ILE A 503 -16.75 -2.43 -20.05
C ILE A 503 -18.19 -2.07 -19.68
N TYR A 504 -18.36 -0.96 -18.96
CA TYR A 504 -19.66 -0.42 -18.60
C TYR A 504 -20.53 -0.15 -19.84
N PHE A 505 -20.00 0.58 -20.82
CA PHE A 505 -20.65 0.88 -22.08
C PHE A 505 -21.10 -0.40 -22.79
N GLY A 506 -20.16 -1.32 -23.04
CA GLY A 506 -20.43 -2.57 -23.75
C GLY A 506 -21.46 -3.45 -23.05
N PHE A 507 -21.36 -3.56 -21.70
CA PHE A 507 -22.28 -4.35 -20.91
C PHE A 507 -23.71 -3.78 -20.94
N VAL A 508 -23.83 -2.47 -20.75
CA VAL A 508 -25.13 -1.78 -20.73
C VAL A 508 -25.79 -1.80 -22.12
N CYS A 509 -25.03 -1.56 -23.20
CA CYS A 509 -25.51 -1.68 -24.57
C CYS A 509 -25.96 -3.11 -24.91
N TYR A 510 -25.18 -4.13 -24.54
CA TYR A 510 -25.54 -5.52 -24.80
C TYR A 510 -26.85 -5.93 -24.14
N HIS A 511 -27.06 -5.55 -22.87
CA HIS A 511 -28.28 -5.90 -22.14
C HIS A 511 -29.51 -5.14 -22.59
N ASN A 512 -29.36 -3.93 -23.11
CA ASN A 512 -30.47 -3.09 -23.55
C ASN A 512 -30.64 -3.08 -25.09
N ARG A 513 -30.02 -4.05 -25.81
CA ARG A 513 -30.11 -4.13 -27.27
C ARG A 513 -31.52 -4.12 -27.82
N ILE A 514 -32.51 -4.65 -27.08
CA ILE A 514 -33.93 -4.67 -27.49
C ILE A 514 -34.51 -3.26 -27.39
N ALA A 515 -34.13 -2.46 -26.39
CA ALA A 515 -34.57 -1.08 -26.24
C ALA A 515 -34.10 -0.19 -27.40
N PHE A 516 -32.93 -0.45 -27.97
CA PHE A 516 -32.46 0.24 -29.18
C PHE A 516 -33.37 0.00 -30.39
N ALA A 517 -33.97 -1.18 -30.51
CA ALA A 517 -34.85 -1.51 -31.59
C ALA A 517 -36.15 -0.69 -31.58
N GLN A 518 -36.55 -0.15 -30.43
CA GLN A 518 -37.80 0.63 -30.26
C GLN A 518 -37.70 2.08 -30.74
N ARG A 519 -36.54 2.60 -31.12
CA ARG A 519 -36.29 3.95 -31.66
C ARG A 519 -36.99 5.10 -30.90
N SER A 520 -37.20 4.99 -29.61
CA SER A 520 -37.85 6.05 -28.83
C SER A 520 -36.87 7.21 -28.57
N PRO A 521 -37.33 8.46 -28.48
CA PRO A 521 -36.47 9.61 -28.15
C PRO A 521 -35.80 9.46 -26.79
N ILE A 522 -36.35 8.72 -25.87
CA ILE A 522 -35.80 8.41 -24.58
C ILE A 522 -34.52 7.55 -24.73
N CYS A 523 -34.48 6.63 -25.71
CA CYS A 523 -33.30 5.83 -26.03
C CYS A 523 -32.13 6.68 -26.52
N VAL A 524 -32.39 7.74 -27.28
CA VAL A 524 -31.35 8.65 -27.78
C VAL A 524 -30.73 9.41 -26.60
N ILE A 525 -31.55 9.98 -25.71
CA ILE A 525 -31.06 10.67 -24.51
C ILE A 525 -30.26 9.72 -23.62
N TRP A 526 -30.76 8.52 -23.40
CA TRP A 526 -30.05 7.50 -22.62
C TRP A 526 -28.71 7.12 -23.27
N PHE A 527 -28.63 6.95 -24.59
CA PHE A 527 -27.38 6.66 -25.29
C PHE A 527 -26.36 7.81 -25.20
N LEU A 528 -26.82 9.06 -25.33
CA LEU A 528 -25.97 10.24 -25.16
C LEU A 528 -25.39 10.30 -23.75
N LEU A 529 -26.19 10.00 -22.73
CA LEU A 529 -25.72 9.93 -21.33
C LEU A 529 -24.66 8.83 -21.17
N LEU A 530 -24.87 7.67 -21.79
CA LEU A 530 -23.91 6.56 -21.74
C LEU A 530 -22.59 6.93 -22.42
N CYS A 531 -22.64 7.61 -23.57
CA CYS A 531 -21.44 8.15 -24.24
C CYS A 531 -20.72 9.20 -23.38
N ALA A 532 -21.47 10.10 -22.74
CA ALA A 532 -20.91 11.11 -21.82
C ALA A 532 -20.20 10.45 -20.63
N LEU A 533 -20.80 9.42 -20.02
CA LEU A 533 -20.17 8.66 -18.94
C LEU A 533 -18.89 7.97 -19.40
N THR A 534 -18.87 7.35 -20.58
CA THR A 534 -17.62 6.75 -21.11
C THR A 534 -16.55 7.78 -21.35
N ALA A 535 -16.89 8.97 -21.87
CA ALA A 535 -15.94 10.06 -22.07
C ALA A 535 -15.35 10.57 -20.73
N LEU A 536 -16.16 10.66 -19.67
CA LEU A 536 -15.71 11.07 -18.34
C LEU A 536 -14.70 10.09 -17.72
N SER A 537 -14.73 8.81 -18.10
CA SER A 537 -13.73 7.83 -17.62
C SER A 537 -12.30 8.12 -18.12
N TRP A 538 -12.13 8.96 -19.16
CA TRP A 538 -10.84 9.34 -19.75
C TRP A 538 -10.21 10.57 -19.06
N LEU A 539 -11.01 11.32 -18.29
CA LEU A 539 -10.48 12.46 -17.52
C LEU A 539 -9.49 11.99 -16.45
N PRO A 540 -8.55 12.84 -15.99
CA PRO A 540 -7.64 12.49 -14.89
C PRO A 540 -8.44 12.25 -13.59
N PRO A 541 -7.88 11.48 -12.62
CA PRO A 541 -8.58 11.21 -11.34
C PRO A 541 -8.90 12.52 -10.62
N ALA A 542 -10.15 12.64 -10.15
CA ALA A 542 -10.65 13.86 -9.50
C ALA A 542 -10.08 14.04 -8.09
N LEU A 543 -9.88 12.95 -7.37
CA LEU A 543 -9.46 12.97 -5.99
C LEU A 543 -8.00 13.47 -5.86
N GLY A 544 -7.79 14.44 -5.00
CA GLY A 544 -6.48 15.03 -4.73
C GLY A 544 -6.15 16.27 -5.54
N TYR A 545 -7.05 16.74 -6.42
CA TYR A 545 -6.92 17.98 -7.15
C TYR A 545 -8.09 18.91 -6.86
N TRP A 546 -7.81 20.19 -6.59
CA TRP A 546 -8.82 21.22 -6.49
C TRP A 546 -9.03 21.85 -7.85
N GLN A 547 -10.25 21.74 -8.38
CA GLN A 547 -10.65 22.33 -9.65
C GLN A 547 -11.97 23.10 -9.49
N GLY A 548 -11.86 24.36 -9.06
CA GLY A 548 -13.02 25.20 -8.73
C GLY A 548 -14.04 25.32 -9.85
N ASN A 549 -13.59 25.51 -11.11
CA ASN A 549 -14.49 25.67 -12.25
C ASN A 549 -15.35 24.43 -12.52
N TRP A 550 -14.76 23.22 -12.44
CA TRP A 550 -15.51 21.98 -12.59
C TRP A 550 -16.46 21.73 -11.41
N LEU A 551 -16.02 22.12 -10.21
CA LEU A 551 -16.86 22.02 -9.03
C LEU A 551 -18.08 22.94 -9.13
N LEU A 552 -17.90 24.20 -9.56
CA LEU A 552 -19.01 25.13 -9.80
C LEU A 552 -20.04 24.59 -10.79
N GLY A 553 -19.59 24.10 -11.94
CA GLY A 553 -20.46 23.46 -12.94
C GLY A 553 -21.23 22.28 -12.37
N SER A 554 -20.57 21.45 -11.56
CA SER A 554 -21.20 20.28 -10.93
C SER A 554 -22.20 20.65 -9.83
N LEU A 555 -21.94 21.70 -9.04
CA LEU A 555 -22.89 22.26 -8.06
C LEU A 555 -24.14 22.82 -8.76
N PHE A 556 -23.96 23.56 -9.87
CA PHE A 556 -25.05 24.08 -10.68
C PHE A 556 -25.94 22.97 -11.22
N ILE A 557 -25.36 21.91 -11.83
CA ILE A 557 -26.10 20.76 -12.32
C ILE A 557 -26.86 20.06 -11.19
N THR A 558 -26.25 19.92 -10.01
CA THR A 558 -26.91 19.34 -8.83
C THR A 558 -28.11 20.16 -8.39
N ALA A 559 -28.01 21.48 -8.42
CA ALA A 559 -29.12 22.40 -8.08
C ALA A 559 -30.24 22.36 -9.10
N VAL A 560 -29.97 22.31 -10.41
CA VAL A 560 -30.91 22.34 -11.50
C VAL A 560 -31.63 20.99 -11.71
N ARG A 561 -31.03 19.88 -11.41
CA ARG A 561 -31.57 18.53 -11.62
C ARG A 561 -32.99 18.33 -11.04
N PRO A 562 -33.35 18.74 -9.81
CA PRO A 562 -34.70 18.56 -9.27
C PRO A 562 -35.76 19.26 -10.12
N PHE A 563 -35.43 20.42 -10.71
CA PHE A 563 -36.32 21.17 -11.57
C PHE A 563 -36.65 20.43 -12.87
N ILE A 564 -35.65 19.71 -13.42
CA ILE A 564 -35.84 18.95 -14.66
C ILE A 564 -36.51 17.61 -14.38
N CYS A 565 -36.06 16.87 -13.38
CA CYS A 565 -36.48 15.49 -13.14
C CYS A 565 -37.72 15.35 -12.25
N SER A 566 -38.07 16.38 -11.45
CA SER A 566 -39.14 16.31 -10.46
C SER A 566 -39.73 17.68 -10.17
N PRO A 567 -40.45 18.31 -11.13
CA PRO A 567 -40.98 19.68 -10.98
C PRO A 567 -41.96 19.86 -9.80
N GLN A 568 -42.57 18.77 -9.33
CA GLN A 568 -43.45 18.80 -8.14
C GLN A 568 -42.68 19.09 -6.83
N LEU A 569 -41.34 18.84 -6.77
CA LEU A 569 -40.50 19.15 -5.61
C LEU A 569 -40.19 20.66 -5.48
N ILE A 570 -40.37 21.44 -6.57
CA ILE A 570 -40.01 22.88 -6.62
C ILE A 570 -40.81 23.69 -5.59
N LYS A 571 -42.08 23.32 -5.32
CA LYS A 571 -42.98 24.00 -4.38
C LYS A 571 -42.65 23.72 -2.91
N ARG A 572 -41.60 22.95 -2.58
CA ARG A 572 -41.34 22.51 -1.22
C ARG A 572 -40.15 23.24 -0.58
N ARG A 573 -40.36 23.65 0.67
CA ARG A 573 -39.32 24.34 1.48
C ARG A 573 -37.97 23.63 1.52
N TYR A 574 -37.95 22.29 1.44
CA TYR A 574 -36.70 21.49 1.46
C TYR A 574 -35.88 21.64 0.20
N CYS A 575 -36.52 21.73 -0.97
CA CYS A 575 -35.81 21.91 -2.23
C CYS A 575 -35.15 23.30 -2.29
N ILE A 576 -35.83 24.30 -1.75
CA ILE A 576 -35.29 25.65 -1.60
C ILE A 576 -34.09 25.65 -0.65
N PHE A 577 -34.20 24.97 0.48
CA PHE A 577 -33.12 24.87 1.44
C PHE A 577 -31.84 24.23 0.83
N ASN A 578 -31.97 23.10 0.16
CA ASN A 578 -30.83 22.45 -0.52
C ASN A 578 -30.27 23.33 -1.64
N GLY A 579 -31.12 24.02 -2.39
CA GLY A 579 -30.72 24.98 -3.39
C GLY A 579 -29.92 26.16 -2.81
N MET A 580 -30.36 26.70 -1.68
CA MET A 580 -29.64 27.77 -0.96
C MET A 580 -28.29 27.30 -0.45
N VAL A 581 -28.20 26.07 0.11
CA VAL A 581 -26.95 25.48 0.57
C VAL A 581 -25.96 25.33 -0.59
N LEU A 582 -26.40 24.83 -1.75
CA LEU A 582 -25.59 24.69 -2.94
C LEU A 582 -25.15 26.05 -3.51
N LEU A 583 -26.01 27.06 -3.44
CA LEU A 583 -25.68 28.43 -3.88
C LEU A 583 -24.62 29.05 -2.98
N LEU A 584 -24.76 28.92 -1.65
CA LEU A 584 -23.76 29.38 -0.67
C LEU A 584 -22.41 28.66 -0.90
N ALA A 585 -22.43 27.35 -1.17
CA ALA A 585 -21.25 26.60 -1.51
C ALA A 585 -20.59 27.10 -2.80
N GLY A 586 -21.39 27.39 -3.83
CA GLY A 586 -20.91 27.94 -5.09
C GLY A 586 -20.29 29.33 -4.94
N LEU A 587 -20.93 30.23 -4.17
CA LEU A 587 -20.39 31.55 -3.86
C LEU A 587 -19.05 31.42 -3.10
N HIS A 588 -18.97 30.52 -2.14
CA HIS A 588 -17.71 30.30 -1.43
C HIS A 588 -16.58 29.82 -2.35
N VAL A 589 -16.86 28.90 -3.28
CA VAL A 589 -15.89 28.45 -4.28
C VAL A 589 -15.41 29.56 -5.21
N LEU A 590 -16.29 30.53 -5.54
CA LEU A 590 -15.95 31.69 -6.36
C LEU A 590 -15.03 32.69 -5.64
N PHE A 591 -15.30 32.97 -4.36
CA PHE A 591 -14.60 34.03 -3.62
C PHE A 591 -13.43 33.54 -2.77
N SER A 592 -13.28 32.25 -2.53
CA SER A 592 -12.23 31.70 -1.67
C SER A 592 -11.51 30.51 -2.30
N SER A 593 -10.19 30.58 -2.27
CA SER A 593 -9.33 29.44 -2.62
C SER A 593 -9.24 28.36 -1.52
N GLN A 594 -9.82 28.63 -0.34
CA GLN A 594 -9.75 27.72 0.81
C GLN A 594 -11.10 27.00 1.03
N ALA A 595 -11.04 25.68 1.14
CA ALA A 595 -12.22 24.82 1.28
C ALA A 595 -12.81 24.75 2.70
N CYS A 596 -12.32 25.54 3.65
CA CYS A 596 -12.62 25.40 5.07
C CYS A 596 -14.12 25.57 5.41
N LEU A 597 -14.76 26.59 4.85
CA LEU A 597 -16.17 26.89 5.10
C LEU A 597 -17.10 25.91 4.38
N LEU A 598 -16.72 25.47 3.17
CA LEU A 598 -17.46 24.45 2.41
C LEU A 598 -17.59 23.15 3.22
N GLN A 599 -16.56 22.80 3.94
CA GLN A 599 -16.51 21.60 4.75
C GLN A 599 -17.31 21.71 6.04
N LEU A 600 -17.34 22.88 6.65
CA LEU A 600 -18.22 23.13 7.80
C LEU A 600 -19.69 22.99 7.39
N ILE A 601 -20.06 23.55 6.24
CA ILE A 601 -21.39 23.41 5.66
C ILE A 601 -21.70 21.94 5.37
N ALA A 602 -20.75 21.19 4.78
CA ALA A 602 -20.91 19.77 4.48
C ALA A 602 -21.16 18.92 5.74
N ARG A 603 -20.51 19.24 6.86
CA ARG A 603 -20.71 18.54 8.14
C ARG A 603 -22.07 18.80 8.75
N ALA A 604 -22.46 20.07 8.81
CA ALA A 604 -23.78 20.46 9.30
C ALA A 604 -24.89 19.81 8.44
N PHE A 605 -24.68 19.77 7.13
CA PHE A 605 -25.62 19.16 6.20
C PHE A 605 -25.64 17.62 6.32
N ALA A 606 -24.51 16.97 6.61
CA ALA A 606 -24.46 15.52 6.87
C ALA A 606 -25.30 15.16 8.11
N CYS A 607 -25.19 15.91 9.19
CA CYS A 607 -26.05 15.72 10.36
C CYS A 607 -27.54 15.90 10.01
N TYR A 608 -27.87 16.89 9.16
CA TYR A 608 -29.22 17.10 8.69
C TYR A 608 -29.75 15.92 7.86
N VAL A 609 -28.96 15.33 6.97
CA VAL A 609 -29.37 14.23 6.09
C VAL A 609 -29.63 12.94 6.86
N PHE A 610 -28.78 12.62 7.83
CA PHE A 610 -28.87 11.37 8.58
C PHE A 610 -29.80 11.46 9.83
N PHE A 611 -30.30 12.64 10.14
CA PHE A 611 -31.24 12.77 11.25
C PHE A 611 -32.59 12.12 10.89
N PRO A 612 -33.18 11.28 11.75
CA PRO A 612 -34.44 10.59 11.48
C PRO A 612 -35.57 11.61 11.35
N ARG A 613 -36.16 11.72 10.17
CA ARG A 613 -37.28 12.62 9.88
C ARG A 613 -38.42 11.85 9.22
N GLN A 614 -39.66 12.22 9.56
CA GLN A 614 -40.82 11.82 8.76
C GLN A 614 -40.76 12.54 7.40
N ARG A 615 -40.29 11.84 6.39
CA ARG A 615 -40.14 12.39 5.03
C ARG A 615 -41.40 12.13 4.24
N ARG A 616 -42.22 13.14 4.08
CA ARG A 616 -43.49 13.07 3.31
C ARG A 616 -43.31 12.64 1.83
N ASP A 617 -42.13 12.85 1.25
CA ASP A 617 -41.81 12.55 -0.16
C ASP A 617 -40.72 11.53 -0.38
N GLY A 618 -40.43 10.76 0.61
CA GLY A 618 -39.63 9.55 0.62
C GLY A 618 -38.33 9.58 -0.23
N ALA A 619 -38.35 8.82 -1.28
CA ALA A 619 -37.19 8.51 -2.08
C ALA A 619 -36.61 9.68 -2.88
N LYS A 620 -37.44 10.56 -3.43
CA LYS A 620 -37.00 11.67 -4.30
C LYS A 620 -36.22 12.72 -3.50
N GLN A 621 -36.70 13.03 -2.30
CA GLN A 621 -36.05 13.97 -1.40
C GLN A 621 -34.72 13.38 -0.88
N LEU A 622 -34.73 12.10 -0.46
CA LEU A 622 -33.53 11.42 0.00
C LEU A 622 -32.41 11.44 -1.08
N LEU A 623 -32.78 11.16 -2.33
CA LEU A 623 -31.85 11.21 -3.45
C LEU A 623 -31.24 12.59 -3.66
N PHE A 624 -32.08 13.65 -3.52
CA PHE A 624 -31.60 15.02 -3.65
C PHE A 624 -30.66 15.40 -2.49
N ASP A 625 -31.05 15.07 -1.26
CA ASP A 625 -30.22 15.30 -0.07
C ASP A 625 -28.86 14.60 -0.17
N LEU A 626 -28.84 13.32 -0.60
CA LEU A 626 -27.60 12.57 -0.79
C LEU A 626 -26.71 13.15 -1.90
N CYS A 627 -27.31 13.58 -3.01
CA CYS A 627 -26.57 14.25 -4.09
C CYS A 627 -25.97 15.58 -3.64
N THR A 628 -26.72 16.36 -2.85
CA THR A 628 -26.26 17.64 -2.28
C THR A 628 -25.10 17.41 -1.32
N LEU A 629 -25.22 16.43 -0.42
CA LEU A 629 -24.15 16.05 0.51
C LEU A 629 -22.88 15.64 -0.24
N TYR A 630 -23.03 14.82 -1.28
CA TYR A 630 -21.89 14.40 -2.09
C TYR A 630 -21.21 15.57 -2.80
N ALA A 631 -22.00 16.49 -3.35
CA ALA A 631 -21.48 17.68 -4.01
C ALA A 631 -20.68 18.58 -3.05
N LEU A 632 -21.14 18.74 -1.81
CA LEU A 632 -20.45 19.50 -0.76
C LEU A 632 -19.11 18.84 -0.32
N LEU A 633 -19.00 17.51 -0.38
CA LEU A 633 -17.79 16.75 -0.05
C LEU A 633 -16.82 16.63 -1.22
N SER A 634 -17.16 17.14 -2.39
CA SER A 634 -16.37 16.96 -3.62
C SER A 634 -15.44 18.14 -3.88
N THR A 635 -14.39 17.90 -4.64
CA THR A 635 -13.31 18.88 -4.94
C THR A 635 -13.18 19.20 -6.43
N SER A 636 -13.87 18.46 -7.31
CA SER A 636 -13.75 18.55 -8.76
C SER A 636 -15.05 18.16 -9.47
N TYR A 637 -14.97 17.50 -10.62
CA TYR A 637 -16.10 17.06 -11.46
C TYR A 637 -16.86 15.83 -10.90
N GLU A 638 -16.49 15.31 -9.76
CA GLU A 638 -17.06 14.10 -9.14
C GLU A 638 -18.60 14.11 -9.05
N PRO A 639 -19.25 15.21 -8.61
CA PRO A 639 -20.72 15.24 -8.52
C PRO A 639 -21.41 15.14 -9.89
N LEU A 640 -20.78 15.66 -10.95
CA LEU A 640 -21.28 15.54 -12.32
C LEU A 640 -21.38 14.07 -12.74
N VAL A 641 -20.31 13.28 -12.49
CA VAL A 641 -20.29 11.83 -12.80
C VAL A 641 -21.43 11.11 -12.10
N ILE A 642 -21.62 11.37 -10.81
CA ILE A 642 -22.67 10.72 -10.01
C ILE A 642 -24.08 11.14 -10.45
N GLN A 643 -24.27 12.40 -10.81
CA GLN A 643 -25.55 12.88 -11.34
C GLN A 643 -25.92 12.20 -12.66
N LEU A 644 -24.97 12.15 -13.61
CA LEU A 644 -25.19 11.49 -14.91
C LEU A 644 -25.41 9.99 -14.74
N LEU A 645 -24.64 9.33 -13.86
CA LEU A 645 -24.80 7.91 -13.56
C LEU A 645 -26.18 7.61 -12.94
N ALA A 646 -26.64 8.45 -12.01
CA ALA A 646 -27.97 8.33 -11.41
C ALA A 646 -29.09 8.55 -12.42
N MET A 647 -28.96 9.51 -13.34
CA MET A 647 -29.91 9.76 -14.42
C MET A 647 -29.95 8.59 -15.40
N GLU A 648 -28.78 8.09 -15.80
CA GLU A 648 -28.67 6.94 -16.70
C GLU A 648 -29.33 5.70 -16.09
N LEU A 649 -29.04 5.37 -14.82
CA LEU A 649 -29.66 4.24 -14.12
C LEU A 649 -31.19 4.38 -14.04
N GLN A 650 -31.69 5.58 -13.76
CA GLN A 650 -33.15 5.83 -13.72
C GLN A 650 -33.81 5.61 -15.08
N LEU A 651 -33.20 6.10 -16.17
CA LEU A 651 -33.70 5.88 -17.53
C LEU A 651 -33.66 4.43 -17.94
N GLN A 652 -32.57 3.73 -17.61
CA GLN A 652 -32.42 2.31 -17.89
C GLN A 652 -33.46 1.45 -17.15
N LEU A 653 -33.74 1.75 -15.89
CA LEU A 653 -34.77 1.03 -15.14
C LEU A 653 -36.18 1.26 -15.74
N ARG A 654 -36.43 2.44 -16.31
CA ARG A 654 -37.68 2.70 -17.04
C ARG A 654 -37.79 1.90 -18.31
N LEU A 655 -36.72 1.88 -19.13
CA LEU A 655 -36.66 1.12 -20.38
C LEU A 655 -36.86 -0.39 -20.15
N ASN A 656 -36.38 -0.90 -19.01
CA ASN A 656 -36.47 -2.32 -18.67
C ASN A 656 -37.77 -2.76 -17.94
N GLN A 657 -38.67 -1.84 -17.55
CA GLN A 657 -39.92 -2.19 -16.84
C GLN A 657 -40.87 -3.08 -17.65
N GLY A 658 -40.70 -3.13 -19.00
CA GLY A 658 -41.48 -3.96 -19.90
C GLY A 658 -40.91 -5.32 -20.24
N ILE A 659 -39.64 -5.64 -19.86
CA ILE A 659 -38.92 -6.79 -20.38
C ILE A 659 -38.68 -7.84 -19.26
N GLY A 660 -39.52 -8.89 -19.29
CA GLY A 660 -39.27 -10.25 -18.82
C GLY A 660 -39.08 -10.53 -17.34
N THR A 661 -39.88 -11.40 -16.82
CA THR A 661 -39.81 -12.04 -15.48
C THR A 661 -39.09 -13.39 -15.63
N GLY A 662 -37.80 -13.49 -15.30
CA GLY A 662 -37.09 -14.79 -15.35
C GLY A 662 -35.89 -14.90 -14.41
N ILE A 663 -35.38 -16.13 -14.21
CA ILE A 663 -34.20 -16.48 -13.42
C ILE A 663 -32.97 -15.69 -13.90
N ASN A 664 -32.88 -15.38 -15.20
CA ASN A 664 -31.84 -14.55 -15.80
C ASN A 664 -31.81 -13.13 -15.23
N ARG A 665 -32.96 -12.57 -14.82
CA ARG A 665 -33.05 -11.23 -14.25
C ARG A 665 -32.24 -11.05 -12.97
N LYS A 666 -32.15 -12.06 -12.10
CA LYS A 666 -31.42 -12.01 -10.84
C LYS A 666 -29.89 -11.96 -11.06
N SER A 667 -29.37 -12.71 -12.04
CA SER A 667 -27.96 -12.67 -12.42
C SER A 667 -27.60 -11.33 -13.05
N THR A 668 -28.45 -10.84 -13.95
CA THR A 668 -28.28 -9.54 -14.60
C THR A 668 -28.29 -8.41 -13.58
N LEU A 669 -29.19 -8.44 -12.61
CA LEU A 669 -29.26 -7.42 -11.57
C LEU A 669 -28.03 -7.43 -10.67
N ALA A 670 -27.48 -8.62 -10.32
CA ALA A 670 -26.24 -8.73 -9.59
C ALA A 670 -25.04 -8.15 -10.37
N MET A 671 -24.99 -8.40 -11.68
CA MET A 671 -23.95 -7.83 -12.57
C MET A 671 -24.11 -6.31 -12.68
N TYR A 672 -25.31 -5.78 -12.76
CA TYR A 672 -25.56 -4.34 -12.73
C TYR A 672 -25.09 -3.71 -11.41
N ILE A 673 -25.45 -4.27 -10.27
CA ILE A 673 -25.03 -3.77 -8.97
C ILE A 673 -23.49 -3.74 -8.90
N LEU A 674 -22.82 -4.80 -9.36
CA LEU A 674 -21.37 -4.87 -9.36
C LEU A 674 -20.74 -3.82 -10.27
N ILE A 675 -21.19 -3.71 -11.53
CA ILE A 675 -20.56 -2.80 -12.49
C ILE A 675 -20.79 -1.32 -12.11
N TYR A 676 -21.98 -0.97 -11.61
CA TYR A 676 -22.25 0.38 -11.11
C TYR A 676 -21.39 0.70 -9.88
N SER A 677 -21.21 -0.27 -8.96
CA SER A 677 -20.33 -0.09 -7.80
C SER A 677 -18.88 0.07 -8.23
N CYS A 678 -18.39 -0.75 -9.15
CA CYS A 678 -17.05 -0.63 -9.71
C CYS A 678 -16.87 0.69 -10.46
N TYR A 679 -17.84 1.08 -11.29
CA TYR A 679 -17.78 2.33 -12.04
C TYR A 679 -17.71 3.54 -11.09
N SER A 680 -18.54 3.59 -10.06
CA SER A 680 -18.55 4.68 -9.08
C SER A 680 -17.25 4.76 -8.25
N LEU A 681 -16.62 3.62 -7.96
CA LEU A 681 -15.37 3.58 -7.22
C LEU A 681 -14.16 3.98 -8.07
N PHE A 682 -14.09 3.49 -9.32
CA PHE A 682 -12.89 3.62 -10.16
C PHE A 682 -12.87 4.88 -11.00
N VAL A 683 -14.01 5.26 -11.61
CA VAL A 683 -14.05 6.41 -12.54
C VAL A 683 -13.74 7.72 -11.83
N ILE A 684 -14.16 7.85 -10.59
CA ILE A 684 -13.86 9.01 -9.75
C ILE A 684 -12.39 8.99 -9.28
N GLY A 685 -11.72 7.84 -9.30
CA GLY A 685 -10.32 7.68 -8.85
C GLY A 685 -10.18 7.57 -7.34
N ASN A 686 -11.24 7.19 -6.63
CA ASN A 686 -11.23 7.06 -5.17
C ASN A 686 -10.22 6.03 -4.65
N ILE A 687 -9.91 5.01 -5.44
CA ILE A 687 -8.98 3.94 -5.06
C ILE A 687 -7.53 4.31 -5.40
N ASP A 688 -7.32 4.99 -6.54
CA ASP A 688 -5.97 5.41 -6.96
C ASP A 688 -5.40 6.53 -6.09
N ALA A 689 -6.26 7.22 -5.37
CA ALA A 689 -5.88 8.40 -4.58
C ALA A 689 -5.63 8.11 -3.10
N VAL A 690 -5.47 6.85 -2.72
CA VAL A 690 -5.04 6.49 -1.35
C VAL A 690 -3.69 7.15 -1.03
N ASP A 691 -2.82 7.36 -2.01
CA ASP A 691 -1.57 8.13 -1.89
C ASP A 691 -1.81 9.60 -1.54
N LYS A 692 -2.93 10.15 -1.98
CA LYS A 692 -3.30 11.57 -1.81
C LYS A 692 -4.21 11.80 -0.61
N PHE A 693 -4.40 10.78 0.23
CA PHE A 693 -5.22 10.83 1.42
C PHE A 693 -4.86 12.01 2.35
N ARG A 694 -3.56 12.33 2.48
CA ARG A 694 -3.08 13.50 3.26
C ARG A 694 -3.48 14.83 2.64
N PHE A 695 -3.51 14.92 1.31
CA PHE A 695 -3.97 16.12 0.62
C PHE A 695 -5.46 16.35 0.92
N TYR A 696 -6.25 15.29 0.89
CA TYR A 696 -7.67 15.37 1.19
C TYR A 696 -7.93 15.76 2.65
N MET A 697 -7.10 15.31 3.58
CA MET A 697 -7.20 15.72 4.98
C MET A 697 -7.03 17.22 5.19
N ARG A 698 -6.23 17.91 4.38
CA ARG A 698 -6.12 19.38 4.43
C ARG A 698 -7.42 20.08 4.06
N PHE A 699 -8.23 19.46 3.22
CA PHE A 699 -9.52 20.01 2.80
C PHE A 699 -10.67 19.73 3.79
N THR A 700 -10.48 18.84 4.75
CA THR A 700 -11.55 18.52 5.71
C THR A 700 -11.68 19.54 6.86
N GLY A 701 -10.78 20.54 6.96
CA GLY A 701 -10.87 21.68 7.90
C GLY A 701 -10.83 21.33 9.38
N PHE A 702 -10.62 20.04 9.75
CA PHE A 702 -10.22 19.67 11.09
C PHE A 702 -8.70 19.68 11.12
N GLY A 703 -8.12 20.43 12.04
CA GLY A 703 -6.69 20.43 12.25
C GLY A 703 -6.16 18.99 12.40
N PHE A 704 -4.87 18.84 12.31
CA PHE A 704 -4.12 17.56 12.27
C PHE A 704 -4.51 16.50 13.32
N TYR A 705 -5.31 16.88 14.33
CA TYR A 705 -5.59 16.10 15.52
C TYR A 705 -6.82 15.19 15.46
N SER A 706 -7.61 15.23 14.39
CA SER A 706 -8.83 14.40 14.28
C SER A 706 -8.81 13.44 13.09
N THR A 707 -7.80 12.59 13.04
CA THR A 707 -7.66 11.54 12.00
C THR A 707 -8.88 10.64 11.88
N LEU A 708 -9.57 10.35 12.99
CA LEU A 708 -10.79 9.54 13.02
C LEU A 708 -11.95 10.20 12.27
N ILE A 709 -12.22 11.48 12.54
CA ILE A 709 -13.33 12.21 11.89
C ILE A 709 -13.07 12.38 10.41
N ASN A 710 -11.83 12.71 10.04
CA ASN A 710 -11.42 12.84 8.66
C ASN A 710 -11.54 11.49 7.91
N GLY A 711 -11.11 10.40 8.54
CA GLY A 711 -11.27 9.06 8.00
C GLY A 711 -12.75 8.68 7.80
N LEU A 712 -13.61 9.02 8.75
CA LEU A 712 -15.05 8.80 8.65
C LEU A 712 -15.67 9.58 7.49
N LEU A 713 -15.34 10.86 7.33
CA LEU A 713 -15.87 11.69 6.25
C LEU A 713 -15.44 11.19 4.87
N ILE A 714 -14.19 10.75 4.74
CA ILE A 714 -13.69 10.15 3.49
C ILE A 714 -14.40 8.83 3.21
N THR A 715 -14.60 8.00 4.23
CA THR A 715 -15.35 6.76 4.08
C THR A 715 -16.79 7.03 3.64
N ILE A 716 -17.46 7.99 4.25
CA ILE A 716 -18.79 8.44 3.83
C ILE A 716 -18.76 8.91 2.37
N LYS A 717 -17.81 9.73 1.98
CA LYS A 717 -17.68 10.20 0.59
C LYS A 717 -17.52 9.05 -0.40
N ILE A 718 -16.69 8.04 -0.10
CA ILE A 718 -16.48 6.88 -0.97
C ILE A 718 -17.74 6.02 -1.07
N LEU A 719 -18.45 5.83 0.04
CA LEU A 719 -19.64 4.96 0.09
C LEU A 719 -20.93 5.61 -0.43
N LEU A 720 -21.00 6.94 -0.38
CA LEU A 720 -22.22 7.68 -0.70
C LEU A 720 -22.70 7.48 -2.14
N PRO A 721 -21.86 7.43 -3.19
CA PRO A 721 -22.27 7.10 -4.55
C PRO A 721 -22.90 5.71 -4.67
N ILE A 722 -22.28 4.70 -4.04
CA ILE A 722 -22.79 3.32 -4.05
C ILE A 722 -24.15 3.28 -3.34
N PHE A 723 -24.25 3.94 -2.19
CA PHE A 723 -25.50 4.02 -1.43
C PHE A 723 -26.63 4.70 -2.20
N LEU A 724 -26.32 5.80 -2.90
CA LEU A 724 -27.27 6.51 -3.75
C LEU A 724 -27.80 5.61 -4.88
N LEU A 725 -26.90 4.90 -5.57
CA LEU A 725 -27.27 3.95 -6.62
C LEU A 725 -28.14 2.80 -6.08
N LEU A 726 -27.81 2.26 -4.92
CA LEU A 726 -28.62 1.24 -4.25
C LEU A 726 -30.00 1.77 -3.85
N CYS A 727 -30.10 3.02 -3.38
CA CYS A 727 -31.40 3.65 -3.11
C CYS A 727 -32.26 3.73 -4.36
N ILE A 728 -31.68 4.09 -5.52
CA ILE A 728 -32.40 4.12 -6.80
C ILE A 728 -32.89 2.71 -7.18
N ILE A 729 -32.03 1.70 -7.07
CA ILE A 729 -32.37 0.31 -7.39
C ILE A 729 -33.46 -0.21 -6.43
N CYS A 730 -33.31 0.03 -5.11
CA CYS A 730 -34.29 -0.42 -4.12
C CYS A 730 -35.65 0.29 -4.25
N ALA A 731 -35.65 1.55 -4.68
CA ALA A 731 -36.89 2.29 -4.91
C ALA A 731 -37.69 1.79 -6.13
N ASN A 732 -36.96 1.39 -7.19
CA ASN A 732 -37.61 0.97 -8.45
C ASN A 732 -37.85 -0.55 -8.53
N CYS A 733 -37.02 -1.35 -7.86
CA CYS A 733 -37.12 -2.82 -7.90
C CYS A 733 -37.70 -3.33 -6.58
N ASN A 734 -38.89 -3.96 -6.64
CA ASN A 734 -39.46 -4.65 -5.49
C ASN A 734 -38.59 -5.90 -5.17
N MET A 735 -37.57 -5.69 -4.36
CA MET A 735 -36.68 -6.78 -3.93
C MET A 735 -37.33 -7.54 -2.78
N ALA A 736 -38.08 -8.60 -3.08
CA ALA A 736 -38.49 -9.57 -2.06
C ALA A 736 -37.26 -10.15 -1.33
N TRP A 737 -37.40 -10.51 -0.08
CA TRP A 737 -36.32 -11.05 0.76
C TRP A 737 -35.56 -12.23 0.11
N LEU A 738 -36.25 -13.14 -0.53
CA LEU A 738 -35.67 -14.30 -1.23
C LEU A 738 -34.80 -13.84 -2.43
N SER A 739 -35.21 -12.81 -3.13
CA SER A 739 -34.47 -12.22 -4.26
C SER A 739 -33.14 -11.62 -3.83
N ARG A 740 -33.07 -11.01 -2.64
CA ARG A 740 -31.83 -10.43 -2.10
C ARG A 740 -30.78 -11.49 -1.82
N ARG A 741 -31.18 -12.63 -1.28
CA ARG A 741 -30.30 -13.73 -0.98
C ARG A 741 -29.66 -14.32 -2.26
N HIS A 742 -30.44 -14.48 -3.33
CA HIS A 742 -29.95 -14.91 -4.63
C HIS A 742 -28.95 -13.94 -5.24
N ILE A 743 -29.23 -12.63 -5.14
CA ILE A 743 -28.35 -11.60 -5.63
C ILE A 743 -27.04 -11.58 -4.84
N PHE A 744 -27.12 -11.69 -3.51
CA PHE A 744 -25.97 -11.75 -2.63
C PHE A 744 -25.04 -12.94 -2.96
N CYS A 745 -25.58 -14.15 -3.15
CA CYS A 745 -24.77 -15.31 -3.55
C CYS A 745 -24.07 -15.09 -4.89
N ARG A 746 -24.72 -14.45 -5.88
CA ARG A 746 -24.11 -14.15 -7.17
C ARG A 746 -23.01 -13.08 -7.05
N LEU A 747 -23.23 -12.07 -6.22
CA LEU A 747 -22.21 -11.06 -5.91
C LEU A 747 -21.01 -11.70 -5.24
N LEU A 748 -21.22 -12.59 -4.26
CA LEU A 748 -20.15 -13.35 -3.62
C LEU A 748 -19.35 -14.18 -4.64
N ILE A 749 -20.01 -14.88 -5.55
CA ILE A 749 -19.34 -15.66 -6.60
C ILE A 749 -18.45 -14.77 -7.46
N MET A 750 -18.99 -13.63 -7.93
CA MET A 750 -18.24 -12.68 -8.75
C MET A 750 -17.04 -12.10 -8.01
N CYS A 751 -17.22 -11.69 -6.77
CA CYS A 751 -16.14 -11.14 -5.96
C CYS A 751 -15.07 -12.19 -5.61
N ASN A 752 -15.44 -13.45 -5.41
CA ASN A 752 -14.48 -14.52 -5.18
C ASN A 752 -13.63 -14.82 -6.43
N PHE A 753 -14.17 -14.74 -7.64
CA PHE A 753 -13.37 -14.82 -8.87
C PHE A 753 -12.39 -13.64 -9.00
N MET A 754 -12.83 -12.41 -8.69
CA MET A 754 -11.94 -11.25 -8.65
C MET A 754 -10.84 -11.44 -7.59
N ALA A 755 -11.17 -12.00 -6.43
CA ALA A 755 -10.24 -12.23 -5.34
C ALA A 755 -9.14 -13.25 -5.68
N ILE A 756 -9.45 -14.30 -6.44
CA ILE A 756 -8.44 -15.26 -6.91
C ILE A 756 -7.38 -14.54 -7.74
N ILE A 757 -7.78 -13.66 -8.64
CA ILE A 757 -6.84 -12.90 -9.49
C ILE A 757 -6.04 -11.92 -8.62
N ALA A 758 -6.70 -11.22 -7.68
CA ALA A 758 -6.07 -10.30 -6.77
C ALA A 758 -5.02 -10.99 -5.89
N LEU A 759 -5.30 -12.22 -5.42
CA LEU A 759 -4.41 -13.02 -4.58
C LEU A 759 -3.03 -13.24 -5.24
N PHE A 760 -3.00 -13.61 -6.51
CA PHE A 760 -1.74 -13.86 -7.23
C PHE A 760 -0.98 -12.58 -7.60
N ARG A 761 -1.60 -11.42 -7.47
CA ARG A 761 -0.96 -10.12 -7.76
C ARG A 761 -0.27 -9.49 -6.56
N ILE A 762 -0.55 -9.92 -5.36
CA ILE A 762 0.10 -9.43 -4.16
C ILE A 762 1.56 -9.92 -4.18
N ARG A 763 2.52 -9.00 -3.99
CA ARG A 763 3.95 -9.36 -3.92
C ARG A 763 4.29 -10.03 -2.59
N SER A 764 5.41 -10.78 -2.59
CA SER A 764 5.91 -11.48 -1.39
C SER A 764 6.27 -10.55 -0.25
N GLU A 765 6.82 -9.40 -0.60
CA GLU A 765 7.22 -8.38 0.34
C GLU A 765 6.40 -7.12 0.05
N ILE A 766 5.69 -6.65 1.07
CA ILE A 766 4.93 -5.42 1.00
C ILE A 766 5.85 -4.30 1.48
N ILE A 767 6.69 -3.84 0.56
CA ILE A 767 7.70 -2.81 0.83
C ILE A 767 7.18 -1.43 0.41
N SER A 768 6.42 -1.36 -0.67
CA SER A 768 5.95 -0.11 -1.24
C SER A 768 4.47 0.15 -0.92
N TRP A 769 4.08 1.43 -0.96
CA TRP A 769 2.68 1.83 -0.89
C TRP A 769 1.84 1.16 -1.99
N GLN A 770 2.40 0.99 -3.19
CA GLN A 770 1.72 0.29 -4.28
C GLN A 770 1.45 -1.19 -3.95
N ASP A 771 2.33 -1.85 -3.20
CA ASP A 771 2.10 -3.23 -2.76
C ASP A 771 0.96 -3.29 -1.73
N LEU A 772 0.89 -2.30 -0.81
CA LEU A 772 -0.21 -2.17 0.13
C LEU A 772 -1.55 -1.92 -0.60
N VAL A 773 -1.56 -1.09 -1.64
CA VAL A 773 -2.76 -0.84 -2.47
C VAL A 773 -3.28 -2.14 -3.09
N ARG A 774 -2.42 -3.06 -3.52
CA ARG A 774 -2.84 -4.38 -4.04
C ARG A 774 -3.56 -5.21 -2.98
N VAL A 775 -3.09 -5.15 -1.74
CA VAL A 775 -3.77 -5.80 -0.60
C VAL A 775 -5.10 -5.14 -0.30
N ILE A 776 -5.15 -3.82 -0.33
CA ILE A 776 -6.39 -3.04 -0.15
C ILE A 776 -7.40 -3.43 -1.24
N HIS A 777 -6.98 -3.57 -2.50
CA HIS A 777 -7.85 -4.04 -3.58
C HIS A 777 -8.44 -5.43 -3.26
N PHE A 778 -7.63 -6.35 -2.75
CA PHE A 778 -8.12 -7.67 -2.33
C PHE A 778 -9.15 -7.56 -1.20
N ILE A 779 -8.89 -6.75 -0.18
CA ILE A 779 -9.80 -6.53 0.95
C ILE A 779 -11.12 -5.90 0.48
N ILE A 780 -11.04 -4.91 -0.41
CA ILE A 780 -12.24 -4.26 -0.99
C ILE A 780 -13.09 -5.28 -1.75
N VAL A 781 -12.47 -6.08 -2.61
CA VAL A 781 -13.18 -7.10 -3.38
C VAL A 781 -13.87 -8.11 -2.47
N GLN A 782 -13.20 -8.55 -1.40
CA GLN A 782 -13.76 -9.49 -0.43
C GLN A 782 -14.88 -8.89 0.43
N GLY A 783 -14.73 -7.63 0.82
CA GLY A 783 -15.70 -6.91 1.65
C GLY A 783 -16.91 -6.38 0.89
N LEU A 784 -16.78 -6.18 -0.42
CA LEU A 784 -17.80 -5.53 -1.25
C LEU A 784 -19.20 -6.17 -1.16
N PRO A 785 -19.39 -7.51 -1.23
CA PRO A 785 -20.72 -8.11 -1.13
C PRO A 785 -21.42 -7.84 0.19
N PHE A 786 -20.67 -7.85 1.30
CA PHE A 786 -21.23 -7.57 2.63
C PHE A 786 -21.55 -6.09 2.79
N LEU A 787 -20.67 -5.23 2.30
CA LEU A 787 -20.90 -3.80 2.27
C LEU A 787 -22.17 -3.47 1.49
N LEU A 788 -22.33 -4.03 0.28
CA LEU A 788 -23.53 -3.86 -0.54
C LEU A 788 -24.79 -4.38 0.16
N LEU A 789 -24.68 -5.49 0.90
CA LEU A 789 -25.79 -6.02 1.70
C LEU A 789 -26.19 -5.05 2.81
N VAL A 790 -25.24 -4.53 3.58
CA VAL A 790 -25.47 -3.56 4.65
C VAL A 790 -26.07 -2.27 4.09
N LEU A 791 -25.49 -1.74 3.02
CA LEU A 791 -25.99 -0.53 2.35
C LEU A 791 -27.40 -0.74 1.77
N CYS A 792 -27.70 -1.93 1.24
CA CYS A 792 -29.03 -2.27 0.77
C CYS A 792 -30.06 -2.31 1.91
N HIS A 793 -29.69 -2.86 3.06
CA HIS A 793 -30.54 -2.82 4.26
C HIS A 793 -30.77 -1.40 4.76
N LEU A 794 -29.69 -0.59 4.79
CA LEU A 794 -29.78 0.82 5.15
C LEU A 794 -30.67 1.61 4.17
N ALA A 795 -30.54 1.36 2.87
CA ALA A 795 -31.40 1.97 1.84
C ALA A 795 -32.88 1.61 2.05
N HIS A 796 -33.15 0.36 2.39
CA HIS A 796 -34.54 -0.06 2.73
C HIS A 796 -35.06 0.60 3.99
N PHE A 797 -34.23 0.74 5.01
CA PHE A 797 -34.61 1.42 6.26
C PHE A 797 -34.90 2.90 6.01
N MET A 798 -34.04 3.59 5.26
CA MET A 798 -34.19 5.02 4.94
C MET A 798 -35.38 5.31 4.01
N LEU A 799 -35.76 4.38 3.13
CA LEU A 799 -36.92 4.53 2.23
C LEU A 799 -38.27 4.27 2.92
N GLY A 800 -38.29 3.57 4.08
CA GLY A 800 -39.49 3.30 4.87
C GLY A 800 -40.59 2.54 4.12
N ASP A 801 -41.80 2.53 4.70
CA ASP A 801 -43.00 1.90 4.11
C ASP A 801 -43.62 2.65 2.92
N HIS A 802 -43.13 3.84 2.62
CA HIS A 802 -43.61 4.66 1.47
C HIS A 802 -43.27 4.07 0.09
N ARG A 803 -42.84 2.83 0.03
CA ARG A 803 -42.47 2.09 -1.19
C ARG A 803 -43.62 1.97 -2.19
N ARG A 804 -44.83 1.98 -1.72
CA ARG A 804 -45.98 1.59 -2.54
C ARG A 804 -46.61 2.73 -3.32
N GLU A 805 -46.46 3.99 -2.92
CA GLU A 805 -47.35 5.02 -3.42
C GLU A 805 -46.78 5.99 -4.46
N ASN A 806 -45.47 6.23 -4.58
CA ASN A 806 -45.07 7.45 -5.30
C ASN A 806 -43.85 7.41 -6.21
N PHE A 807 -43.38 6.27 -6.65
CA PHE A 807 -42.44 6.23 -7.76
C PHE A 807 -43.10 6.07 -9.14
N GLN A 808 -44.35 6.51 -9.24
CA GLN A 808 -44.90 6.84 -10.55
C GLN A 808 -44.17 8.11 -11.01
N LEU A 809 -43.19 7.93 -11.84
CA LEU A 809 -42.59 9.00 -12.61
C LEU A 809 -43.70 9.68 -13.41
N PRO A 810 -43.67 11.00 -13.63
CA PRO A 810 -44.67 11.67 -14.42
C PRO A 810 -44.83 10.90 -15.73
N LYS A 811 -46.04 10.45 -16.02
CA LYS A 811 -46.41 9.97 -17.33
C LYS A 811 -46.20 11.17 -18.26
N TRP A 812 -45.10 11.22 -18.94
CA TRP A 812 -44.97 12.07 -20.09
C TRP A 812 -45.92 11.48 -21.10
N ASN A 813 -47.14 12.04 -21.18
CA ASN A 813 -48.02 11.80 -22.30
C ASN A 813 -47.34 12.46 -23.51
N VAL A 814 -46.40 11.79 -24.09
CA VAL A 814 -45.97 12.07 -25.46
C VAL A 814 -47.03 11.37 -26.30
N PRO A 815 -47.85 12.11 -27.05
CA PRO A 815 -48.79 11.49 -27.97
C PRO A 815 -47.97 10.61 -28.92
N ILE A 816 -48.33 9.35 -28.98
CA ILE A 816 -47.83 8.40 -29.99
C ILE A 816 -48.53 8.82 -31.31
N TYR A 817 -47.77 9.51 -32.16
CA TYR A 817 -48.10 9.59 -33.56
C TYR A 817 -47.13 8.70 -34.35
#